data_dc6ff89e62c032f721ffb871431ea490
#
_entry.id   dc6ff89e62c032f721ffb871431ea490
#
_cell.length_a   1.000
_cell.length_b   1.000
_cell.length_c   1.000
_cell.angle_alpha   90.00
_cell.angle_beta   90.00
_cell.angle_gamma   90.00
#
_symmetry.space_group_name_H-M   'P 1'
#
loop_
_entity.id
_entity.type
_entity.pdbx_description
1 polymer ?
#
loop_
_entity_poly.entity_id
_entity_poly.type
_entity_poly.pdbx_seq_one_letter_code
_entity_poly.pdbx_strand_id
1 'polypeptide(L)'
;MDYFMFWFIKHRALWLVTTLATALLAMPVAALTLPTGVKEVTSVEGVTEYKLESNGLTVLLVPDASKSSVTVNMTYLVGSRHENYSQTGMAHLLEHMIFKGTPTIRNALAEFSKRGLRANGTTSEDRTNYYATFAANPETLDWYLEWQADAMVNSLIAREDLDSEMTVVRNEMERGENSPFRMLFQKTHAAAFQWHNYGNSIIGARSDVEGVDIGQLQAFYRLYYQPDNAVLTVTGKFDPQRTLSVIAQAFGVIPKPSRELPQEYTIEPVQDGERRVTLRRNGGTPLVAAVYHAPPATHESYPALELATMVLSDSPSGRLYKAMVPTDLASSVFGFSRDMYAPGTVMLGAQLDLDMDPAKALETLTQTVESVATDPFTADALERARGQWLNSWEKVYNDVQQLGTTLSEPIAHGDWRLFFKQRDRIKAVTLEQAQQAANDVLIQSNRTEGIYLPTERPERAPMTVRPDLDVMLEGYVGDEQSALSTAFDPTPANIDKLTQRKVINLPSGPVKLALLPKDTRGGQVRAELAMNFGDAEQLKGQATVSEMVADLLMYGSRDMNRQQISDRLDELKANLSISGAGTTVAVNISTTGENLPAVIDLALHLLKEPAFPEDQRKEYLSQVVTGIQGAMAEPGALASRALARYENPWPSDDLRYVPTFEESIARYQAVSRDDLVRFHKRFYGGGDIALAVAGSFDPETVTETVTASLRTWQQAPSYTRVTNPYKAVTPTLIRIDTPDKANAVFLASMPLPIQDTDPDYVALVVGNYLLGSSANSRLWMRIREQDGLSYDVRSQLSASAYEPSGSWSISGIFAPDNWEKFETALSEELDKVLTDGFTQAELDQGIESLLNLRTLYRAQDGALASAWLNYLQQNRTFAWSAAFDEQLKALDAETVNTAVRKHLDPQELVRALAGDF
;
A
#
# COMPACT_ATOMS: atom_id res chain seq x y z
N MET A 1 -66.73 -70.03 -7.54
CA MET A 1 -67.46 -68.76 -7.38
C MET A 1 -67.17 -68.11 -6.05
N ASP A 2 -66.28 -68.71 -5.25
CA ASP A 2 -65.98 -68.22 -3.89
C ASP A 2 -64.66 -67.48 -3.73
N TYR A 3 -63.90 -67.32 -4.80
CA TYR A 3 -62.60 -66.52 -4.75
C TYR A 3 -62.73 -65.06 -5.10
N PHE A 4 -63.81 -64.60 -5.70
CA PHE A 4 -64.02 -63.23 -6.14
C PHE A 4 -64.68 -62.36 -5.05
N MET A 5 -65.36 -62.96 -4.09
CA MET A 5 -66.05 -62.16 -3.04
C MET A 5 -65.14 -61.75 -1.88
N PHE A 6 -64.04 -62.50 -1.63
CA PHE A 6 -63.09 -62.21 -0.61
C PHE A 6 -62.09 -61.04 -1.02
N TRP A 7 -61.90 -60.86 -2.32
CA TRP A 7 -61.03 -59.79 -2.82
C TRP A 7 -61.68 -58.35 -2.71
N PHE A 8 -62.99 -58.28 -2.88
CA PHE A 8 -63.74 -57.02 -2.77
C PHE A 8 -63.95 -56.56 -1.33
N ILE A 9 -63.98 -57.40 -0.36
CA ILE A 9 -64.15 -57.05 1.04
C ILE A 9 -62.77 -56.50 1.63
N LYS A 10 -61.68 -57.14 1.26
CA LYS A 10 -60.35 -56.67 1.69
C LYS A 10 -59.98 -55.30 1.10
N HIS A 11 -60.36 -55.00 -0.08
CA HIS A 11 -60.01 -53.70 -0.71
C HIS A 11 -60.89 -52.52 -0.25
N ARG A 12 -62.14 -52.75 0.14
CA ARG A 12 -62.97 -51.71 0.76
C ARG A 12 -62.57 -51.39 2.21
N ALA A 13 -62.05 -52.31 2.96
CA ALA A 13 -61.50 -52.09 4.29
C ALA A 13 -60.19 -51.33 4.22
N LEU A 14 -59.35 -51.56 3.22
CA LEU A 14 -58.06 -50.81 3.01
C LEU A 14 -58.30 -49.36 2.56
N TRP A 15 -59.31 -49.06 1.77
CA TRP A 15 -59.69 -47.73 1.37
C TRP A 15 -60.29 -46.89 2.50
N LEU A 16 -61.02 -47.47 3.42
CA LEU A 16 -61.58 -46.79 4.58
C LEU A 16 -60.52 -46.49 5.65
N VAL A 17 -59.50 -47.35 5.81
CA VAL A 17 -58.40 -47.10 6.74
C VAL A 17 -57.42 -46.08 6.20
N THR A 18 -57.18 -46.02 4.88
CA THR A 18 -56.31 -44.95 4.26
C THR A 18 -57.01 -43.59 4.22
N THR A 19 -58.33 -43.51 4.05
CA THR A 19 -59.04 -42.21 4.12
C THR A 19 -59.25 -41.76 5.57
N LEU A 20 -59.29 -42.58 6.57
CA LEU A 20 -59.28 -42.18 7.97
C LEU A 20 -57.91 -41.81 8.47
N ALA A 21 -56.81 -42.45 7.98
CA ALA A 21 -55.44 -42.07 8.32
C ALA A 21 -55.02 -40.74 7.70
N THR A 22 -55.51 -40.41 6.48
CA THR A 22 -55.25 -39.05 5.87
C THR A 22 -56.13 -37.96 6.45
N ALA A 23 -57.26 -38.25 7.08
CA ALA A 23 -58.13 -37.29 7.76
C ALA A 23 -57.65 -36.96 9.19
N LEU A 24 -56.78 -37.80 9.79
CA LEU A 24 -56.20 -37.56 11.13
C LEU A 24 -54.89 -36.77 11.08
N LEU A 25 -54.33 -36.54 9.89
CA LEU A 25 -53.07 -35.73 9.71
C LEU A 25 -53.30 -34.28 9.28
N ALA A 26 -54.52 -33.81 9.14
CA ALA A 26 -54.88 -32.43 8.91
C ALA A 26 -55.63 -31.85 10.09
N MET A 27 -55.03 -31.82 11.27
CA MET A 27 -55.40 -30.77 12.22
C MET A 27 -54.99 -29.44 11.62
N PRO A 28 -55.89 -28.46 11.48
CA PRO A 28 -55.45 -27.13 11.10
C PRO A 28 -54.49 -26.65 12.21
N VAL A 29 -53.23 -26.49 11.90
CA VAL A 29 -52.35 -25.69 12.74
C VAL A 29 -53.09 -24.35 12.88
N ALA A 30 -53.54 -24.03 14.08
CA ALA A 30 -54.19 -22.75 14.33
C ALA A 30 -53.20 -21.66 13.86
N ALA A 31 -53.62 -20.85 12.90
CA ALA A 31 -52.78 -19.78 12.41
C ALA A 31 -52.36 -18.90 13.61
N LEU A 32 -51.04 -18.68 13.78
CA LEU A 32 -50.51 -17.89 14.87
C LEU A 32 -51.08 -16.47 14.77
N THR A 33 -51.66 -15.98 15.86
CA THR A 33 -52.13 -14.60 15.89
C THR A 33 -50.98 -13.67 16.26
N LEU A 34 -50.44 -12.96 15.26
CA LEU A 34 -49.27 -12.09 15.47
C LEU A 34 -49.62 -10.93 16.41
N PRO A 35 -48.75 -10.65 17.37
CA PRO A 35 -48.88 -9.40 18.16
C PRO A 35 -48.80 -8.13 17.29
N THR A 36 -49.44 -7.03 17.71
CA THR A 36 -49.37 -5.77 16.96
C THR A 36 -47.92 -5.32 16.79
N GLY A 37 -47.52 -4.95 15.58
CA GLY A 37 -46.15 -4.52 15.24
C GLY A 37 -45.16 -5.66 15.02
N VAL A 38 -45.61 -6.93 14.99
CA VAL A 38 -44.80 -8.08 14.59
C VAL A 38 -45.24 -8.56 13.21
N LYS A 39 -44.30 -8.72 12.32
CA LYS A 39 -44.53 -9.21 10.96
C LYS A 39 -43.77 -10.51 10.75
N GLU A 40 -44.44 -11.54 10.25
CA GLU A 40 -43.78 -12.71 9.72
C GLU A 40 -43.12 -12.39 8.38
N VAL A 41 -41.87 -12.79 8.18
CA VAL A 41 -41.07 -12.49 6.99
C VAL A 41 -40.99 -13.72 6.09
N THR A 42 -40.50 -14.84 6.64
CA THR A 42 -40.34 -16.09 5.89
C THR A 42 -40.21 -17.29 6.84
N SER A 43 -40.40 -18.48 6.30
CA SER A 43 -40.22 -19.74 7.04
C SER A 43 -39.48 -20.77 6.17
N VAL A 44 -38.43 -21.39 6.69
CA VAL A 44 -37.67 -22.45 6.01
C VAL A 44 -37.38 -23.58 6.99
N GLU A 45 -37.79 -24.75 6.65
CA GLU A 45 -37.53 -26.02 7.39
C GLU A 45 -37.68 -25.91 8.92
N GLY A 46 -38.81 -25.32 9.37
CA GLY A 46 -39.12 -25.18 10.80
C GLY A 46 -38.51 -23.97 11.52
N VAL A 47 -37.69 -23.21 10.86
CA VAL A 47 -37.21 -21.88 11.32
C VAL A 47 -38.11 -20.80 10.73
N THR A 48 -38.77 -20.01 11.56
CA THR A 48 -39.61 -18.90 11.11
C THR A 48 -39.03 -17.55 11.56
N GLU A 49 -38.88 -16.63 10.61
CA GLU A 49 -38.42 -15.29 10.84
C GLU A 49 -39.57 -14.32 11.03
N TYR A 50 -39.47 -13.55 12.10
CA TYR A 50 -40.34 -12.42 12.40
C TYR A 50 -39.51 -11.14 12.50
N LYS A 51 -40.17 -10.00 12.29
CA LYS A 51 -39.54 -8.68 12.45
C LYS A 51 -40.42 -7.78 13.31
N LEU A 52 -39.81 -7.10 14.28
CA LEU A 52 -40.45 -6.03 15.02
C LEU A 52 -40.40 -4.74 14.17
N GLU A 53 -41.56 -4.27 13.73
CA GLU A 53 -41.68 -3.09 12.86
C GLU A 53 -41.27 -1.80 13.57
N SER A 54 -41.39 -1.74 14.90
CA SER A 54 -41.05 -0.55 15.71
C SER A 54 -39.57 -0.18 15.66
N ASN A 55 -38.66 -1.16 15.62
CA ASN A 55 -37.22 -0.92 15.76
C ASN A 55 -36.32 -1.77 14.86
N GLY A 56 -36.92 -2.72 14.13
CA GLY A 56 -36.19 -3.54 13.15
C GLY A 56 -35.54 -4.81 13.70
N LEU A 57 -35.76 -5.20 14.96
CA LEU A 57 -35.23 -6.43 15.51
C LEU A 57 -35.73 -7.64 14.71
N THR A 58 -34.82 -8.49 14.31
CA THR A 58 -35.14 -9.80 13.68
C THR A 58 -35.23 -10.87 14.75
N VAL A 59 -36.28 -11.70 14.66
CA VAL A 59 -36.55 -12.81 15.60
C VAL A 59 -36.69 -14.10 14.83
N LEU A 60 -35.95 -15.13 15.23
CA LEU A 60 -36.03 -16.48 14.68
C LEU A 60 -36.64 -17.40 15.72
N LEU A 61 -37.74 -18.07 15.39
CA LEU A 61 -38.37 -19.08 16.23
C LEU A 61 -38.24 -20.48 15.62
N VAL A 62 -37.79 -21.44 16.44
CA VAL A 62 -37.63 -22.84 16.07
C VAL A 62 -38.30 -23.72 17.15
N PRO A 63 -39.63 -23.79 17.17
CA PRO A 63 -40.35 -24.55 18.16
C PRO A 63 -40.19 -26.06 17.94
N ASP A 64 -39.77 -26.80 18.96
CA ASP A 64 -39.68 -28.24 18.97
C ASP A 64 -40.27 -28.83 20.24
N ALA A 65 -41.51 -29.30 20.16
CA ALA A 65 -42.24 -29.87 21.28
C ALA A 65 -41.64 -31.21 21.79
N SER A 66 -40.76 -31.86 21.00
CA SER A 66 -40.11 -33.12 21.41
C SER A 66 -39.00 -32.93 22.45
N LYS A 67 -38.51 -31.68 22.62
CA LYS A 67 -37.44 -31.34 23.54
C LYS A 67 -37.95 -31.01 24.94
N SER A 68 -37.08 -31.02 25.92
CA SER A 68 -37.37 -30.64 27.31
C SER A 68 -36.62 -29.32 27.73
N SER A 69 -35.94 -28.71 26.79
CA SER A 69 -35.15 -27.49 27.01
C SER A 69 -35.50 -26.40 25.99
N VAL A 70 -35.11 -25.18 26.33
CA VAL A 70 -35.13 -24.01 25.46
C VAL A 70 -33.73 -23.44 25.40
N THR A 71 -33.31 -22.98 24.22
CA THR A 71 -32.11 -22.15 24.03
C THR A 71 -32.55 -20.82 23.45
N VAL A 72 -32.07 -19.73 24.07
CA VAL A 72 -32.25 -18.37 23.59
C VAL A 72 -30.86 -17.81 23.27
N ASN A 73 -30.67 -17.25 22.11
CA ASN A 73 -29.42 -16.67 21.64
C ASN A 73 -29.68 -15.28 21.04
N MET A 74 -29.06 -14.27 21.60
CA MET A 74 -29.02 -12.92 21.04
C MET A 74 -27.70 -12.73 20.32
N THR A 75 -27.74 -12.52 19.02
CA THR A 75 -26.57 -12.30 18.17
C THR A 75 -26.53 -10.84 17.75
N TYR A 76 -25.46 -10.14 18.10
CA TYR A 76 -25.15 -8.80 17.62
C TYR A 76 -24.19 -8.89 16.44
N LEU A 77 -24.48 -8.13 15.37
CA LEU A 77 -23.67 -8.11 14.13
C LEU A 77 -22.47 -7.18 14.32
N VAL A 78 -21.64 -7.50 15.30
CA VAL A 78 -20.41 -6.79 15.65
C VAL A 78 -19.42 -7.73 16.29
N GLY A 79 -18.18 -7.74 15.78
CA GLY A 79 -17.06 -8.49 16.32
C GLY A 79 -15.76 -7.72 16.13
N SER A 80 -14.61 -8.39 16.24
CA SER A 80 -13.31 -7.71 16.23
C SER A 80 -12.98 -7.01 14.91
N ARG A 81 -13.60 -7.37 13.77
CA ARG A 81 -13.37 -6.64 12.52
C ARG A 81 -13.88 -5.20 12.55
N HIS A 82 -14.82 -4.86 13.42
CA HIS A 82 -15.39 -3.52 13.56
C HIS A 82 -14.58 -2.59 14.48
N GLU A 83 -13.47 -3.09 15.03
CA GLU A 83 -12.60 -2.34 15.94
C GLU A 83 -11.64 -1.44 15.16
N ASN A 84 -11.31 -0.27 15.74
CA ASN A 84 -10.37 0.68 15.15
C ASN A 84 -8.99 0.59 15.82
N TYR A 85 -8.05 1.38 15.32
CA TYR A 85 -6.74 1.56 15.92
C TYR A 85 -6.86 1.97 17.40
N SER A 86 -6.09 1.34 18.28
CA SER A 86 -6.16 1.49 19.76
C SER A 86 -7.48 1.04 20.39
N GLN A 87 -8.28 0.22 19.68
CA GLN A 87 -9.57 -0.30 20.17
C GLN A 87 -9.67 -1.82 20.06
N THR A 88 -8.55 -2.51 19.76
CA THR A 88 -8.59 -3.96 19.61
C THR A 88 -8.95 -4.64 20.93
N GLY A 89 -9.89 -5.59 20.87
CA GLY A 89 -10.44 -6.29 22.02
C GLY A 89 -11.70 -5.69 22.63
N MET A 90 -12.22 -4.57 22.10
CA MET A 90 -13.44 -3.93 22.63
C MET A 90 -14.68 -4.81 22.52
N ALA A 91 -14.86 -5.54 21.41
CA ALA A 91 -15.99 -6.46 21.24
C ALA A 91 -15.95 -7.57 22.31
N HIS A 92 -14.78 -8.14 22.55
CA HIS A 92 -14.57 -9.17 23.56
C HIS A 92 -14.72 -8.62 25.00
N LEU A 93 -14.19 -7.41 25.28
CA LEU A 93 -14.39 -6.77 26.57
C LEU A 93 -15.88 -6.52 26.86
N LEU A 94 -16.65 -6.10 25.85
CA LEU A 94 -18.10 -5.95 26.00
C LEU A 94 -18.81 -7.27 26.28
N GLU A 95 -18.34 -8.37 25.69
CA GLU A 95 -18.87 -9.69 26.01
C GLU A 95 -18.81 -9.95 27.52
N HIS A 96 -17.66 -9.69 28.15
CA HIS A 96 -17.49 -9.80 29.61
C HIS A 96 -18.36 -8.80 30.39
N MET A 97 -18.39 -7.55 29.93
CA MET A 97 -19.05 -6.45 30.66
C MET A 97 -20.58 -6.57 30.69
N ILE A 98 -21.20 -7.16 29.68
CA ILE A 98 -22.67 -7.38 29.66
C ILE A 98 -23.12 -8.25 30.84
N PHE A 99 -22.33 -9.23 31.22
CA PHE A 99 -22.63 -10.11 32.36
C PHE A 99 -22.50 -9.43 33.73
N LYS A 100 -21.86 -8.25 33.82
CA LYS A 100 -21.81 -7.48 35.05
C LYS A 100 -23.20 -6.92 35.44
N GLY A 101 -24.07 -6.76 34.44
CA GLY A 101 -25.48 -6.51 34.65
C GLY A 101 -25.98 -5.12 34.26
N THR A 102 -27.23 -4.90 34.63
CA THR A 102 -28.02 -3.71 34.37
C THR A 102 -28.39 -3.02 35.70
N PRO A 103 -29.03 -1.83 35.70
CA PRO A 103 -29.56 -1.24 36.92
C PRO A 103 -30.53 -2.13 37.67
N THR A 104 -31.26 -3.01 36.97
CA THR A 104 -32.27 -3.91 37.55
C THR A 104 -31.69 -5.23 38.04
N ILE A 105 -30.65 -5.76 37.35
CA ILE A 105 -30.02 -7.05 37.64
C ILE A 105 -28.50 -6.87 37.68
N ARG A 106 -27.98 -6.77 38.92
CA ARG A 106 -26.53 -6.80 39.14
C ARG A 106 -26.00 -8.22 39.13
N ASN A 107 -24.88 -8.50 38.47
CA ASN A 107 -24.27 -9.82 38.34
C ASN A 107 -25.23 -10.84 37.70
N ALA A 108 -25.39 -10.71 36.38
CA ALA A 108 -26.30 -11.57 35.59
C ALA A 108 -25.97 -13.08 35.70
N LEU A 109 -24.68 -13.46 35.76
CA LEU A 109 -24.26 -14.88 35.89
C LEU A 109 -24.76 -15.50 37.20
N ALA A 110 -24.75 -14.76 38.29
CA ALA A 110 -25.30 -15.25 39.57
C ALA A 110 -26.82 -15.45 39.49
N GLU A 111 -27.56 -14.55 38.84
CA GLU A 111 -29.02 -14.68 38.64
C GLU A 111 -29.36 -15.84 37.66
N PHE A 112 -28.53 -16.07 36.64
CA PHE A 112 -28.67 -17.24 35.75
C PHE A 112 -28.52 -18.55 36.52
N SER A 113 -27.47 -18.65 37.34
CA SER A 113 -27.20 -19.84 38.16
C SER A 113 -28.36 -20.16 39.11
N LYS A 114 -28.97 -19.13 39.76
CA LYS A 114 -30.15 -19.33 40.62
C LYS A 114 -31.35 -19.88 39.90
N ARG A 115 -31.50 -19.62 38.60
CA ARG A 115 -32.61 -20.08 37.77
C ARG A 115 -32.27 -21.33 36.97
N GLY A 116 -31.05 -21.89 37.16
CA GLY A 116 -30.60 -23.09 36.47
C GLY A 116 -30.30 -22.87 34.99
N LEU A 117 -29.98 -21.67 34.59
CA LEU A 117 -29.55 -21.35 33.22
C LEU A 117 -28.07 -21.70 33.04
N ARG A 118 -27.76 -22.34 31.91
CA ARG A 118 -26.40 -22.50 31.41
C ARG A 118 -26.18 -21.41 30.36
N ALA A 119 -25.61 -20.32 30.77
CA ALA A 119 -25.39 -19.15 29.93
C ALA A 119 -23.91 -18.98 29.57
N ASN A 120 -23.64 -18.43 28.40
CA ASN A 120 -22.31 -18.01 27.96
C ASN A 120 -22.42 -16.88 26.92
N GLY A 121 -21.31 -16.23 26.64
CA GLY A 121 -21.09 -15.35 25.49
C GLY A 121 -19.96 -15.87 24.63
N THR A 122 -19.91 -15.48 23.37
CA THR A 122 -18.77 -15.69 22.49
C THR A 122 -18.62 -14.54 21.51
N THR A 123 -17.38 -14.17 21.25
CA THR A 123 -17.01 -13.15 20.25
C THR A 123 -16.22 -13.80 19.13
N SER A 124 -16.58 -13.49 17.89
CA SER A 124 -15.80 -13.77 16.69
C SER A 124 -15.38 -12.47 16.01
N GLU A 125 -14.79 -12.59 14.84
CA GLU A 125 -14.48 -11.41 14.05
C GLU A 125 -15.75 -10.70 13.55
N ASP A 126 -16.82 -11.44 13.27
CA ASP A 126 -18.02 -10.95 12.59
C ASP A 126 -19.21 -10.70 13.51
N ARG A 127 -19.24 -11.33 14.69
CA ARG A 127 -20.38 -11.24 15.62
C ARG A 127 -19.98 -11.40 17.09
N THR A 128 -20.85 -10.94 17.98
CA THR A 128 -20.84 -11.26 19.42
C THR A 128 -22.21 -11.78 19.80
N ASN A 129 -22.29 -12.90 20.53
CA ASN A 129 -23.57 -13.46 20.93
C ASN A 129 -23.63 -13.83 22.41
N TYR A 130 -24.84 -13.80 22.96
CA TYR A 130 -25.14 -14.13 24.36
C TYR A 130 -26.27 -15.16 24.36
N TYR A 131 -26.03 -16.31 24.91
CA TYR A 131 -27.01 -17.40 24.90
C TYR A 131 -27.17 -18.07 26.25
N ALA A 132 -28.32 -18.66 26.45
CA ALA A 132 -28.56 -19.53 27.58
C ALA A 132 -29.46 -20.71 27.18
N THR A 133 -29.14 -21.87 27.75
CA THR A 133 -29.96 -23.09 27.64
C THR A 133 -30.47 -23.46 29.02
N PHE A 134 -31.76 -23.74 29.12
CA PHE A 134 -32.42 -24.10 30.38
C PHE A 134 -33.59 -25.06 30.15
N ALA A 135 -34.08 -25.69 31.22
CA ALA A 135 -35.29 -26.56 31.17
C ALA A 135 -36.48 -25.72 30.67
N ALA A 136 -37.34 -26.33 29.83
CA ALA A 136 -38.52 -25.67 29.27
C ALA A 136 -39.47 -25.20 30.37
N ASN A 137 -39.37 -23.92 30.70
CA ASN A 137 -40.21 -23.25 31.70
C ASN A 137 -40.61 -21.87 31.15
N PRO A 138 -41.89 -21.59 30.94
CA PRO A 138 -42.35 -20.34 30.37
C PRO A 138 -41.99 -19.11 31.19
N GLU A 139 -41.99 -19.17 32.50
CA GLU A 139 -41.63 -18.02 33.37
C GLU A 139 -40.13 -17.71 33.28
N THR A 140 -39.28 -18.74 33.19
CA THR A 140 -37.81 -18.57 32.99
C THR A 140 -37.50 -18.00 31.62
N LEU A 141 -38.23 -18.45 30.60
CA LEU A 141 -38.09 -17.93 29.23
C LEU A 141 -38.45 -16.46 29.15
N ASP A 142 -39.64 -16.10 29.71
CA ASP A 142 -40.09 -14.70 29.73
C ASP A 142 -39.07 -13.82 30.41
N TRP A 143 -38.61 -14.20 31.62
CA TRP A 143 -37.60 -13.49 32.37
C TRP A 143 -36.27 -13.30 31.63
N TYR A 144 -35.80 -14.36 30.93
CA TYR A 144 -34.55 -14.27 30.18
C TYR A 144 -34.69 -13.38 28.95
N LEU A 145 -35.84 -13.38 28.28
CA LEU A 145 -36.14 -12.47 27.17
C LEU A 145 -36.21 -11.00 27.66
N GLU A 146 -36.81 -10.75 28.79
CA GLU A 146 -36.82 -9.41 29.43
C GLU A 146 -35.41 -8.97 29.80
N TRP A 147 -34.57 -9.86 30.36
CA TRP A 147 -33.16 -9.56 30.64
C TRP A 147 -32.38 -9.24 29.38
N GLN A 148 -32.56 -9.99 28.29
CA GLN A 148 -31.89 -9.71 27.01
C GLN A 148 -32.27 -8.31 26.47
N ALA A 149 -33.53 -7.92 26.59
CA ALA A 149 -33.99 -6.60 26.19
C ALA A 149 -33.39 -5.49 27.07
N ASP A 150 -33.30 -5.71 28.38
CA ASP A 150 -32.67 -4.74 29.34
C ASP A 150 -31.16 -4.65 29.09
N ALA A 151 -30.46 -5.79 28.91
CA ALA A 151 -29.02 -5.83 28.65
C ALA A 151 -28.65 -5.20 27.29
N MET A 152 -29.54 -5.22 26.29
CA MET A 152 -29.30 -4.60 24.99
C MET A 152 -29.08 -3.09 25.08
N VAL A 153 -29.76 -2.40 26.00
CA VAL A 153 -29.78 -0.91 26.04
C VAL A 153 -29.41 -0.28 27.39
N ASN A 154 -29.42 -1.06 28.46
CA ASN A 154 -29.21 -0.58 29.81
C ASN A 154 -28.03 -1.22 30.55
N SER A 155 -27.17 -2.00 29.88
CA SER A 155 -25.96 -2.53 30.52
C SER A 155 -25.09 -1.39 31.06
N LEU A 156 -24.59 -1.56 32.26
CA LEU A 156 -23.95 -0.49 33.02
C LEU A 156 -22.62 -0.06 32.45
N ILE A 157 -21.85 -1.00 31.94
CA ILE A 157 -20.49 -0.77 31.41
C ILE A 157 -19.74 0.21 32.32
N ALA A 158 -19.61 -0.14 33.60
CA ALA A 158 -19.06 0.74 34.64
C ALA A 158 -17.55 0.61 34.74
N ARG A 159 -16.84 1.67 35.09
CA ARG A 159 -15.39 1.67 35.28
C ARG A 159 -14.94 0.67 36.34
N GLU A 160 -15.64 0.57 37.43
CA GLU A 160 -15.35 -0.35 38.55
C GLU A 160 -15.42 -1.83 38.11
N ASP A 161 -16.42 -2.14 37.26
CA ASP A 161 -16.59 -3.49 36.70
C ASP A 161 -15.48 -3.81 35.71
N LEU A 162 -15.09 -2.84 34.87
CA LEU A 162 -13.97 -2.97 33.93
C LEU A 162 -12.65 -3.21 34.69
N ASP A 163 -12.36 -2.44 35.74
CA ASP A 163 -11.13 -2.60 36.53
C ASP A 163 -11.06 -3.98 37.18
N SER A 164 -12.18 -4.53 37.63
CA SER A 164 -12.26 -5.89 38.16
C SER A 164 -12.10 -6.97 37.08
N GLU A 165 -12.70 -6.74 35.91
CA GLU A 165 -12.70 -7.72 34.81
C GLU A 165 -11.35 -7.74 34.08
N MET A 166 -10.61 -6.64 34.12
CA MET A 166 -9.30 -6.54 33.49
C MET A 166 -8.34 -7.65 33.94
N THR A 167 -8.41 -8.06 35.23
CA THR A 167 -7.59 -9.19 35.72
C THR A 167 -8.00 -10.51 35.09
N VAL A 168 -9.30 -10.71 34.85
CA VAL A 168 -9.83 -11.92 34.20
C VAL A 168 -9.39 -12.00 32.74
N VAL A 169 -9.58 -10.92 31.99
CA VAL A 169 -9.20 -10.83 30.58
C VAL A 169 -7.69 -10.99 30.39
N ARG A 170 -6.87 -10.37 31.26
CA ARG A 170 -5.41 -10.55 31.23
C ARG A 170 -5.00 -12.02 31.47
N ASN A 171 -5.62 -12.70 32.45
CA ASN A 171 -5.37 -14.12 32.66
C ASN A 171 -5.76 -14.98 31.45
N GLU A 172 -6.84 -14.61 30.77
CA GLU A 172 -7.26 -15.28 29.54
C GLU A 172 -6.25 -15.08 28.40
N MET A 173 -5.77 -13.84 28.22
CA MET A 173 -4.70 -13.54 27.28
C MET A 173 -3.45 -14.38 27.57
N GLU A 174 -2.99 -14.39 28.82
CA GLU A 174 -1.80 -15.14 29.25
C GLU A 174 -1.98 -16.65 29.05
N ARG A 175 -3.17 -17.17 29.33
CA ARG A 175 -3.51 -18.58 29.04
C ARG A 175 -3.47 -18.84 27.52
N GLY A 176 -3.96 -17.91 26.72
CA GLY A 176 -3.88 -18.00 25.26
C GLY A 176 -2.44 -17.98 24.74
N GLU A 177 -1.61 -17.10 25.31
CA GLU A 177 -0.18 -16.99 24.99
C GLU A 177 0.64 -18.25 25.35
N ASN A 178 0.17 -19.07 26.27
CA ASN A 178 0.80 -20.33 26.63
C ASN A 178 0.43 -21.49 25.68
N SER A 179 -0.49 -21.28 24.73
CA SER A 179 -0.87 -22.28 23.74
C SER A 179 -0.03 -22.14 22.48
N PRO A 180 0.84 -23.11 22.10
CA PRO A 180 1.61 -23.07 20.86
C PRO A 180 0.74 -22.89 19.62
N PHE A 181 -0.38 -23.60 19.56
CA PHE A 181 -1.32 -23.53 18.44
C PHE A 181 -1.96 -22.14 18.33
N ARG A 182 -2.51 -21.59 19.44
CA ARG A 182 -3.12 -20.25 19.42
C ARG A 182 -2.11 -19.16 19.00
N MET A 183 -0.88 -19.27 19.52
CA MET A 183 0.17 -18.32 19.16
C MET A 183 0.56 -18.45 17.68
N LEU A 184 0.70 -19.66 17.17
CA LEU A 184 0.99 -19.89 15.75
C LEU A 184 -0.16 -19.37 14.88
N PHE A 185 -1.39 -19.73 15.20
CA PHE A 185 -2.59 -19.26 14.51
C PHE A 185 -2.62 -17.72 14.43
N GLN A 186 -2.57 -17.05 15.60
CA GLN A 186 -2.64 -15.60 15.68
C GLN A 186 -1.54 -14.90 14.86
N LYS A 187 -0.29 -15.35 15.00
CA LYS A 187 0.84 -14.69 14.34
C LYS A 187 0.89 -14.98 12.84
N THR A 188 0.43 -16.16 12.42
CA THR A 188 0.35 -16.48 11.00
C THR A 188 -0.79 -15.71 10.31
N HIS A 189 -1.95 -15.58 10.95
CA HIS A 189 -3.05 -14.75 10.42
C HIS A 189 -2.67 -13.27 10.39
N ALA A 190 -1.99 -12.75 11.44
CA ALA A 190 -1.49 -11.38 11.43
C ALA A 190 -0.47 -11.09 10.31
N ALA A 191 0.22 -12.11 9.82
CA ALA A 191 1.11 -11.98 8.65
C ALA A 191 0.36 -12.20 7.32
N ALA A 192 -0.71 -13.01 7.31
CA ALA A 192 -1.55 -13.23 6.14
C ALA A 192 -2.35 -11.98 5.77
N PHE A 193 -2.96 -11.32 6.75
CA PHE A 193 -3.73 -10.10 6.54
C PHE A 193 -2.87 -8.85 6.80
N GLN A 194 -2.75 -7.98 5.81
CA GLN A 194 -1.98 -6.73 5.92
C GLN A 194 -2.86 -5.52 6.24
N TRP A 195 -4.11 -5.54 5.79
CA TRP A 195 -5.04 -4.42 5.89
C TRP A 195 -6.33 -4.76 6.62
N HIS A 196 -6.89 -5.95 6.35
CA HIS A 196 -8.17 -6.33 6.93
C HIS A 196 -8.03 -6.73 8.40
N ASN A 197 -8.98 -6.33 9.23
CA ASN A 197 -8.98 -6.59 10.68
C ASN A 197 -9.04 -8.09 11.04
N TYR A 198 -9.25 -8.99 10.10
CA TYR A 198 -9.13 -10.44 10.35
C TYR A 198 -7.71 -10.89 10.73
N GLY A 199 -6.70 -10.05 10.50
CA GLY A 199 -5.35 -10.25 11.03
C GLY A 199 -5.19 -9.93 12.52
N ASN A 200 -6.14 -9.24 13.13
CA ASN A 200 -6.12 -8.90 14.55
C ASN A 200 -6.61 -10.06 15.41
N SER A 201 -6.14 -10.12 16.64
CA SER A 201 -6.65 -11.06 17.64
C SER A 201 -7.98 -10.58 18.20
N ILE A 202 -8.97 -11.48 18.33
CA ILE A 202 -10.28 -11.17 18.92
C ILE A 202 -10.16 -10.64 20.35
N ILE A 203 -9.24 -11.19 21.13
CA ILE A 203 -8.99 -10.72 22.50
C ILE A 203 -8.28 -9.36 22.54
N GLY A 204 -7.78 -8.89 21.42
CA GLY A 204 -7.09 -7.60 21.27
C GLY A 204 -5.60 -7.63 21.59
N ALA A 205 -4.95 -6.49 21.35
CA ALA A 205 -3.59 -6.22 21.79
C ALA A 205 -3.58 -5.90 23.29
N ARG A 206 -2.59 -6.40 24.03
CA ARG A 206 -2.50 -6.19 25.48
C ARG A 206 -2.51 -4.69 25.85
N SER A 207 -1.79 -3.87 25.09
CA SER A 207 -1.74 -2.42 25.30
C SER A 207 -3.10 -1.73 25.15
N ASP A 208 -3.88 -2.17 24.17
CA ASP A 208 -5.19 -1.61 23.87
C ASP A 208 -6.20 -2.00 24.97
N VAL A 209 -6.20 -3.29 25.33
CA VAL A 209 -7.06 -3.82 26.38
C VAL A 209 -6.75 -3.17 27.74
N GLU A 210 -5.46 -3.08 28.13
CA GLU A 210 -5.05 -2.45 29.40
C GLU A 210 -5.25 -0.94 29.40
N GLY A 211 -5.19 -0.29 28.23
CA GLY A 211 -5.35 1.16 28.04
C GLY A 211 -6.76 1.61 27.69
N VAL A 212 -7.75 0.70 27.64
CA VAL A 212 -9.08 1.01 27.14
C VAL A 212 -9.75 2.15 27.92
N ASP A 213 -10.25 3.14 27.19
CA ASP A 213 -11.08 4.21 27.76
C ASP A 213 -12.52 3.76 27.91
N ILE A 214 -13.06 3.91 29.15
CA ILE A 214 -14.43 3.47 29.46
C ILE A 214 -15.47 4.22 28.62
N GLY A 215 -15.23 5.47 28.27
CA GLY A 215 -16.14 6.26 27.44
C GLY A 215 -16.18 5.75 25.99
N GLN A 216 -15.05 5.28 25.47
CA GLN A 216 -14.97 4.63 24.16
C GLN A 216 -15.68 3.27 24.16
N LEU A 217 -15.49 2.45 25.20
CA LEU A 217 -16.18 1.17 25.36
C LEU A 217 -17.70 1.35 25.44
N GLN A 218 -18.17 2.35 26.21
CA GLN A 218 -19.59 2.73 26.25
C GLN A 218 -20.11 3.27 24.91
N ALA A 219 -19.30 4.00 24.16
CA ALA A 219 -19.66 4.48 22.83
C ALA A 219 -19.82 3.32 21.84
N PHE A 220 -18.90 2.35 21.87
CA PHE A 220 -18.97 1.13 21.07
C PHE A 220 -20.23 0.31 21.39
N TYR A 221 -20.54 0.12 22.66
CA TYR A 221 -21.79 -0.50 23.10
C TYR A 221 -23.03 0.23 22.52
N ARG A 222 -23.15 1.53 22.71
CA ARG A 222 -24.30 2.32 22.20
C ARG A 222 -24.41 2.32 20.68
N LEU A 223 -23.28 2.19 19.97
CA LEU A 223 -23.26 2.15 18.52
C LEU A 223 -23.79 0.83 17.96
N TYR A 224 -23.32 -0.30 18.49
CA TYR A 224 -23.57 -1.60 17.90
C TYR A 224 -24.65 -2.44 18.58
N TYR A 225 -24.88 -2.28 19.89
CA TYR A 225 -25.84 -3.08 20.66
C TYR A 225 -27.23 -2.45 20.56
N GLN A 226 -27.85 -2.63 19.39
CA GLN A 226 -29.13 -2.00 19.04
C GLN A 226 -30.04 -3.01 18.33
N PRO A 227 -31.39 -2.86 18.39
CA PRO A 227 -32.32 -3.82 17.79
C PRO A 227 -32.13 -4.06 16.30
N ASP A 228 -31.80 -3.03 15.53
CA ASP A 228 -31.59 -3.12 14.07
C ASP A 228 -30.27 -3.78 13.66
N ASN A 229 -29.39 -4.04 14.64
CA ASN A 229 -28.10 -4.71 14.46
C ASN A 229 -28.04 -6.04 15.24
N ALA A 230 -29.21 -6.63 15.51
CA ALA A 230 -29.30 -7.84 16.33
C ALA A 230 -30.32 -8.84 15.79
N VAL A 231 -30.08 -10.11 16.06
CA VAL A 231 -31.00 -11.21 15.77
C VAL A 231 -31.21 -12.03 17.04
N LEU A 232 -32.47 -12.16 17.47
CA LEU A 232 -32.87 -13.00 18.59
C LEU A 232 -33.34 -14.36 18.08
N THR A 233 -32.69 -15.44 18.48
CA THR A 233 -33.05 -16.81 18.13
C THR A 233 -33.60 -17.55 19.36
N VAL A 234 -34.76 -18.21 19.24
CA VAL A 234 -35.32 -19.05 20.28
C VAL A 234 -35.59 -20.46 19.71
N THR A 235 -34.96 -21.46 20.30
CA THR A 235 -35.09 -22.85 19.84
C THR A 235 -35.54 -23.78 20.98
N GLY A 236 -36.29 -24.83 20.68
CA GLY A 236 -36.70 -25.85 21.64
C GLY A 236 -38.16 -25.80 22.01
N LYS A 237 -38.50 -26.23 23.25
CA LYS A 237 -39.87 -26.37 23.67
C LYS A 237 -40.44 -25.12 24.30
N PHE A 238 -41.19 -24.34 23.55
CA PHE A 238 -41.88 -23.12 23.99
C PHE A 238 -43.21 -22.96 23.23
N ASP A 239 -44.05 -22.06 23.70
CA ASP A 239 -45.26 -21.61 23.00
C ASP A 239 -44.95 -20.41 22.12
N PRO A 240 -44.98 -20.53 20.78
CA PRO A 240 -44.62 -19.43 19.88
C PRO A 240 -45.47 -18.17 20.04
N GLN A 241 -46.78 -18.31 20.32
CA GLN A 241 -47.71 -17.22 20.49
C GLN A 241 -47.36 -16.40 21.73
N ARG A 242 -47.14 -17.06 22.89
CA ARG A 242 -46.69 -16.43 24.13
C ARG A 242 -45.32 -15.77 23.95
N THR A 243 -44.36 -16.54 23.39
CA THR A 243 -43.00 -16.02 23.21
C THR A 243 -42.95 -14.77 22.34
N LEU A 244 -43.67 -14.74 21.22
CA LEU A 244 -43.75 -13.51 20.40
C LEU A 244 -44.41 -12.37 21.14
N SER A 245 -45.42 -12.64 21.99
CA SER A 245 -46.07 -11.59 22.78
C SER A 245 -45.10 -10.98 23.80
N VAL A 246 -44.30 -11.80 24.50
CA VAL A 246 -43.26 -11.33 25.44
C VAL A 246 -42.16 -10.56 24.70
N ILE A 247 -41.68 -11.09 23.56
CA ILE A 247 -40.69 -10.38 22.75
C ILE A 247 -41.20 -9.03 22.28
N ALA A 248 -42.45 -8.94 21.79
CA ALA A 248 -43.05 -7.68 21.37
C ALA A 248 -43.19 -6.68 22.52
N GLN A 249 -43.48 -7.14 23.74
CA GLN A 249 -43.57 -6.29 24.92
C GLN A 249 -42.21 -5.83 25.41
N ALA A 250 -41.23 -6.74 25.52
CA ALA A 250 -39.90 -6.45 26.05
C ALA A 250 -39.04 -5.60 25.09
N PHE A 251 -38.99 -5.98 23.86
CA PHE A 251 -38.15 -5.31 22.86
C PHE A 251 -38.87 -4.22 22.06
N GLY A 252 -40.22 -4.32 21.92
CA GLY A 252 -40.97 -3.35 21.13
C GLY A 252 -41.02 -1.92 21.69
N VAL A 253 -40.70 -1.75 22.98
CA VAL A 253 -40.57 -0.47 23.63
C VAL A 253 -39.21 0.21 23.40
N ILE A 254 -38.21 -0.54 22.94
CA ILE A 254 -36.90 0.01 22.61
C ILE A 254 -37.07 0.82 21.32
N PRO A 255 -36.68 2.11 21.30
CA PRO A 255 -36.89 2.94 20.13
C PRO A 255 -36.00 2.51 18.98
N LYS A 256 -36.43 2.81 17.74
CA LYS A 256 -35.60 2.63 16.58
C LYS A 256 -34.36 3.52 16.69
N PRO A 257 -33.14 2.96 16.50
CA PRO A 257 -31.92 3.76 16.56
C PRO A 257 -31.89 4.88 15.52
N SER A 258 -31.36 6.04 15.90
CA SER A 258 -31.17 7.18 15.00
C SER A 258 -29.74 7.28 14.45
N ARG A 259 -28.80 6.44 14.96
CA ARG A 259 -27.42 6.40 14.48
C ARG A 259 -27.31 5.65 13.14
N GLU A 260 -26.29 5.95 12.38
CA GLU A 260 -25.86 5.14 11.23
C GLU A 260 -24.64 4.31 11.64
N LEU A 261 -24.60 3.06 11.20
CA LEU A 261 -23.42 2.22 11.39
C LEU A 261 -22.32 2.68 10.43
N PRO A 262 -21.05 2.68 10.86
CA PRO A 262 -19.93 2.94 9.98
C PRO A 262 -19.93 2.00 8.79
N GLN A 263 -19.67 2.52 7.60
CA GLN A 263 -19.50 1.69 6.42
C GLN A 263 -18.06 1.16 6.39
N GLU A 264 -17.92 -0.14 6.22
CA GLU A 264 -16.63 -0.81 6.05
C GLU A 264 -16.31 -0.94 4.58
N TYR A 265 -15.12 -0.54 4.16
CA TYR A 265 -14.64 -0.68 2.78
C TYR A 265 -13.22 -1.22 2.68
N THR A 266 -12.60 -1.61 3.80
CA THR A 266 -11.28 -2.21 3.78
C THR A 266 -11.37 -3.63 3.22
N ILE A 267 -10.68 -3.88 2.12
CA ILE A 267 -10.57 -5.17 1.46
C ILE A 267 -9.11 -5.60 1.53
N GLU A 268 -8.86 -6.86 1.92
CA GLU A 268 -7.52 -7.43 1.82
C GLU A 268 -7.16 -7.61 0.34
N PRO A 269 -6.03 -7.06 -0.13
CA PRO A 269 -5.60 -7.28 -1.51
C PRO A 269 -5.19 -8.73 -1.74
N VAL A 270 -5.19 -9.15 -2.99
CA VAL A 270 -4.65 -10.46 -3.39
C VAL A 270 -3.18 -10.55 -2.97
N GLN A 271 -2.82 -11.69 -2.39
CA GLN A 271 -1.43 -11.94 -1.97
C GLN A 271 -0.55 -12.16 -3.21
N ASP A 272 0.56 -11.43 -3.28
CA ASP A 272 1.48 -11.39 -4.42
C ASP A 272 2.75 -12.25 -4.25
N GLY A 273 2.79 -13.06 -3.18
CA GLY A 273 3.90 -13.97 -2.91
C GLY A 273 3.81 -14.59 -1.52
N GLU A 274 4.56 -15.67 -1.31
CA GLU A 274 4.56 -16.41 -0.06
C GLU A 274 5.13 -15.60 1.10
N ARG A 275 4.57 -15.81 2.29
CA ARG A 275 5.01 -15.19 3.55
C ARG A 275 5.39 -16.29 4.54
N ARG A 276 6.28 -15.97 5.49
CA ARG A 276 6.70 -16.91 6.53
C ARG A 276 6.84 -16.26 7.90
N VAL A 277 6.32 -16.93 8.92
CA VAL A 277 6.43 -16.57 10.33
C VAL A 277 7.10 -17.71 11.09
N THR A 278 8.16 -17.42 11.83
CA THR A 278 8.80 -18.39 12.70
C THR A 278 8.76 -17.89 14.15
N LEU A 279 8.10 -18.66 15.01
CA LEU A 279 7.99 -18.39 16.44
C LEU A 279 8.98 -19.26 17.21
N ARG A 280 9.76 -18.64 18.10
CA ARG A 280 10.63 -19.33 19.06
C ARG A 280 10.15 -19.01 20.46
N ARG A 281 9.63 -20.01 21.18
CA ARG A 281 9.10 -19.84 22.54
C ARG A 281 9.49 -21.04 23.40
N ASN A 282 9.53 -20.85 24.71
CA ASN A 282 9.78 -21.94 25.65
C ASN A 282 8.55 -22.85 25.75
N GLY A 283 8.78 -24.15 25.75
CA GLY A 283 7.76 -25.19 25.94
C GLY A 283 6.98 -25.56 24.67
N GLY A 284 6.11 -26.56 24.81
CA GLY A 284 5.31 -27.12 23.71
C GLY A 284 6.07 -28.07 22.80
N THR A 285 5.43 -28.46 21.72
CA THR A 285 6.00 -29.28 20.63
C THR A 285 6.02 -28.46 19.34
N PRO A 286 6.89 -28.79 18.35
CA PRO A 286 6.94 -28.05 17.11
C PRO A 286 5.60 -28.18 16.35
N LEU A 287 5.20 -27.06 15.71
CA LEU A 287 4.04 -26.99 14.83
C LEU A 287 4.45 -26.36 13.51
N VAL A 288 3.89 -26.89 12.43
CA VAL A 288 4.00 -26.29 11.10
C VAL A 288 2.61 -26.10 10.51
N ALA A 289 2.39 -24.98 9.82
CA ALA A 289 1.12 -24.69 9.18
C ALA A 289 1.30 -23.87 7.91
N ALA A 290 0.32 -23.96 7.02
CA ALA A 290 0.13 -23.13 5.86
C ALA A 290 -1.27 -22.53 5.88
N VAL A 291 -1.37 -21.23 5.72
CA VAL A 291 -2.60 -20.46 5.64
C VAL A 291 -2.72 -19.89 4.24
N TYR A 292 -3.91 -20.04 3.64
CA TYR A 292 -4.23 -19.51 2.32
C TYR A 292 -5.46 -18.61 2.42
N HIS A 293 -5.48 -17.47 1.76
CA HIS A 293 -6.69 -16.66 1.64
C HIS A 293 -7.77 -17.45 0.89
N ALA A 294 -9.00 -17.37 1.36
CA ALA A 294 -10.16 -18.08 0.83
C ALA A 294 -11.28 -17.09 0.51
N PRO A 295 -12.17 -17.42 -0.44
CA PRO A 295 -13.33 -16.59 -0.72
C PRO A 295 -14.26 -16.50 0.50
N PRO A 296 -15.14 -15.47 0.59
CA PRO A 296 -16.10 -15.36 1.68
C PRO A 296 -17.07 -16.53 1.71
N ALA A 297 -17.67 -16.81 2.87
CA ALA A 297 -18.61 -17.94 3.08
C ALA A 297 -19.77 -17.97 2.08
N THR A 298 -20.20 -16.80 1.59
CA THR A 298 -21.30 -16.67 0.65
C THR A 298 -20.92 -16.96 -0.81
N HIS A 299 -19.62 -16.99 -1.13
CA HIS A 299 -19.14 -17.22 -2.50
C HIS A 299 -19.50 -18.61 -3.01
N GLU A 300 -19.74 -18.75 -4.33
CA GLU A 300 -20.19 -20.00 -4.93
C GLU A 300 -19.17 -21.14 -4.82
N SER A 301 -17.87 -20.85 -4.83
CA SER A 301 -16.80 -21.85 -4.72
C SER A 301 -16.51 -22.28 -3.27
N TYR A 302 -17.00 -21.56 -2.25
CA TYR A 302 -16.67 -21.83 -0.85
C TYR A 302 -17.04 -23.26 -0.40
N PRO A 303 -18.26 -23.83 -0.71
CA PRO A 303 -18.59 -25.21 -0.34
C PRO A 303 -17.66 -26.25 -0.96
N ALA A 304 -17.18 -25.98 -2.17
CA ALA A 304 -16.25 -26.86 -2.87
C ALA A 304 -14.86 -26.84 -2.20
N LEU A 305 -14.39 -25.65 -1.79
CA LEU A 305 -13.15 -25.47 -1.05
C LEU A 305 -13.22 -26.09 0.35
N GLU A 306 -14.35 -25.98 1.02
CA GLU A 306 -14.57 -26.60 2.33
C GLU A 306 -14.43 -28.13 2.26
N LEU A 307 -15.09 -28.77 1.29
CA LEU A 307 -14.93 -30.20 1.06
C LEU A 307 -13.51 -30.59 0.63
N ALA A 308 -12.86 -29.78 -0.21
CA ALA A 308 -11.47 -30.00 -0.60
C ALA A 308 -10.52 -29.96 0.62
N THR A 309 -10.75 -29.02 1.54
CA THR A 309 -10.00 -28.91 2.80
C THR A 309 -10.17 -30.17 3.66
N MET A 310 -11.39 -30.71 3.76
CA MET A 310 -11.67 -31.97 4.46
C MET A 310 -10.97 -33.16 3.79
N VAL A 311 -10.99 -33.24 2.45
CA VAL A 311 -10.27 -34.31 1.71
C VAL A 311 -8.78 -34.29 2.00
N LEU A 312 -8.20 -33.10 2.19
CA LEU A 312 -6.80 -32.94 2.52
C LEU A 312 -6.48 -33.30 3.98
N SER A 313 -7.30 -32.87 4.94
CA SER A 313 -6.95 -32.83 6.37
C SER A 313 -7.60 -33.86 7.24
N ASP A 314 -8.63 -34.60 6.76
CA ASP A 314 -9.32 -35.59 7.56
C ASP A 314 -8.39 -36.69 8.10
N SER A 315 -8.67 -37.20 9.28
CA SER A 315 -7.92 -38.30 9.88
C SER A 315 -8.84 -39.52 10.13
N PRO A 316 -8.44 -40.74 9.70
CA PRO A 316 -7.16 -41.12 9.07
C PRO A 316 -7.16 -41.10 7.54
N SER A 317 -8.23 -40.62 6.89
CA SER A 317 -8.47 -40.82 5.45
C SER A 317 -7.88 -39.71 4.57
N GLY A 318 -7.56 -38.55 5.14
CA GLY A 318 -7.02 -37.39 4.43
C GLY A 318 -5.61 -37.57 3.87
N ARG A 319 -5.28 -36.77 2.89
CA ARG A 319 -3.97 -36.84 2.20
C ARG A 319 -2.82 -36.48 3.13
N LEU A 320 -2.97 -35.42 3.93
CA LEU A 320 -1.95 -35.00 4.89
C LEU A 320 -1.67 -36.07 5.92
N TYR A 321 -2.73 -36.69 6.47
CA TYR A 321 -2.54 -37.79 7.39
C TYR A 321 -1.70 -38.92 6.76
N LYS A 322 -2.06 -39.35 5.57
CA LYS A 322 -1.37 -40.44 4.85
C LYS A 322 0.08 -40.11 4.48
N ALA A 323 0.35 -38.83 4.16
CA ALA A 323 1.68 -38.37 3.80
C ALA A 323 2.60 -38.18 5.00
N MET A 324 2.06 -37.82 6.16
CA MET A 324 2.87 -37.31 7.27
C MET A 324 2.87 -38.20 8.52
N VAL A 325 1.72 -38.78 8.90
CA VAL A 325 1.61 -39.51 10.18
C VAL A 325 2.22 -40.90 10.09
N PRO A 326 1.87 -41.76 9.10
CA PRO A 326 2.48 -43.09 8.98
C PRO A 326 3.96 -43.09 8.54
N THR A 327 4.47 -41.91 8.15
CA THR A 327 5.87 -41.71 7.69
C THR A 327 6.75 -41.07 8.76
N ASP A 328 6.27 -40.94 9.98
CA ASP A 328 6.95 -40.31 11.12
C ASP A 328 7.42 -38.86 10.84
N LEU A 329 6.65 -38.12 10.04
CA LEU A 329 6.87 -36.70 9.78
C LEU A 329 5.98 -35.80 10.64
N ALA A 330 4.90 -36.34 11.21
CA ALA A 330 4.01 -35.63 12.12
C ALA A 330 3.35 -36.60 13.10
N SER A 331 3.05 -36.14 14.32
CA SER A 331 2.24 -36.87 15.29
C SER A 331 0.77 -36.78 14.95
N SER A 332 0.32 -35.63 14.43
CA SER A 332 -1.05 -35.42 13.98
C SER A 332 -1.09 -34.31 12.94
N VAL A 333 -2.18 -34.30 12.16
CA VAL A 333 -2.47 -33.24 11.17
C VAL A 333 -3.81 -32.61 11.48
N PHE A 334 -3.99 -31.36 11.03
CA PHE A 334 -5.25 -30.63 11.14
C PHE A 334 -5.47 -29.77 9.91
N GLY A 335 -6.73 -29.42 9.66
CA GLY A 335 -7.08 -28.47 8.63
C GLY A 335 -8.53 -28.03 8.78
N PHE A 336 -8.78 -26.76 8.50
CA PHE A 336 -10.11 -26.16 8.53
C PHE A 336 -10.15 -24.92 7.63
N SER A 337 -11.31 -24.67 7.08
CA SER A 337 -11.66 -23.41 6.43
C SER A 337 -12.38 -22.51 7.43
N ARG A 338 -12.14 -21.22 7.35
CA ARG A 338 -12.83 -20.20 8.14
C ARG A 338 -13.87 -19.53 7.26
N ASP A 339 -15.13 -19.83 7.57
CA ASP A 339 -16.30 -19.22 6.96
C ASP A 339 -16.49 -17.81 7.55
N MET A 340 -16.26 -16.78 6.73
CA MET A 340 -16.23 -15.39 7.16
C MET A 340 -17.16 -14.55 6.27
N TYR A 341 -17.58 -13.39 6.79
CA TYR A 341 -18.37 -12.42 6.03
C TYR A 341 -17.59 -11.85 4.82
N ALA A 342 -16.35 -11.41 5.05
CA ALA A 342 -15.39 -11.03 4.02
C ALA A 342 -14.49 -12.24 3.66
N PRO A 343 -13.58 -12.14 2.66
CA PRO A 343 -12.63 -13.21 2.37
C PRO A 343 -11.89 -13.72 3.60
N GLY A 344 -12.04 -15.02 3.87
CA GLY A 344 -11.47 -15.70 5.03
C GLY A 344 -10.17 -16.43 4.70
N THR A 345 -9.95 -17.60 5.37
CA THR A 345 -8.74 -18.40 5.17
C THR A 345 -9.01 -19.89 5.24
N VAL A 346 -8.12 -20.67 4.61
CA VAL A 346 -7.93 -22.09 4.89
C VAL A 346 -6.62 -22.25 5.63
N MET A 347 -6.61 -22.96 6.74
CA MET A 347 -5.41 -23.34 7.47
C MET A 347 -5.24 -24.86 7.49
N LEU A 348 -4.06 -25.33 7.09
CA LEU A 348 -3.67 -26.73 7.11
C LEU A 348 -2.36 -26.84 7.88
N GLY A 349 -2.19 -27.84 8.74
CA GLY A 349 -1.01 -27.93 9.58
C GLY A 349 -0.77 -29.30 10.17
N ALA A 350 0.35 -29.40 10.88
CA ALA A 350 0.79 -30.62 11.55
C ALA A 350 1.46 -30.30 12.90
N GLN A 351 1.21 -31.16 13.87
CA GLN A 351 1.94 -31.20 15.13
C GLN A 351 3.03 -32.25 15.03
N LEU A 352 4.20 -31.90 15.51
CA LEU A 352 5.42 -32.71 15.42
C LEU A 352 5.88 -33.15 16.82
N ASP A 353 6.61 -34.25 16.91
CA ASP A 353 7.39 -34.57 18.09
C ASP A 353 8.71 -33.79 18.11
N LEU A 354 9.36 -33.71 19.25
CA LEU A 354 10.53 -32.85 19.46
C LEU A 354 11.74 -33.22 18.60
N ASP A 355 11.83 -34.45 18.14
CA ASP A 355 12.93 -35.00 17.32
C ASP A 355 12.62 -34.96 15.80
N MET A 356 11.42 -34.55 15.41
CA MET A 356 11.04 -34.41 14.01
C MET A 356 11.59 -33.10 13.40
N ASP A 357 11.91 -33.15 12.10
CA ASP A 357 12.41 -31.98 11.35
C ASP A 357 11.25 -31.08 10.84
N PRO A 358 11.09 -29.88 11.42
CA PRO A 358 10.03 -28.96 11.02
C PRO A 358 10.14 -28.47 9.56
N ALA A 359 11.35 -28.36 9.02
CA ALA A 359 11.56 -27.93 7.65
C ALA A 359 11.04 -28.98 6.66
N LYS A 360 11.41 -30.23 6.87
CA LYS A 360 10.94 -31.34 6.06
C LYS A 360 9.43 -31.59 6.18
N ALA A 361 8.89 -31.44 7.40
CA ALA A 361 7.46 -31.57 7.64
C ALA A 361 6.67 -30.47 6.90
N LEU A 362 7.14 -29.22 6.95
CA LEU A 362 6.51 -28.10 6.23
C LEU A 362 6.58 -28.28 4.70
N GLU A 363 7.73 -28.72 4.19
CA GLU A 363 7.89 -29.01 2.75
C GLU A 363 6.91 -30.10 2.31
N THR A 364 6.80 -31.21 3.06
CA THR A 364 5.86 -32.29 2.73
C THR A 364 4.40 -31.83 2.82
N LEU A 365 4.06 -31.02 3.83
CA LEU A 365 2.73 -30.42 3.99
C LEU A 365 2.37 -29.58 2.76
N THR A 366 3.22 -28.61 2.40
CA THR A 366 2.94 -27.69 1.29
C THR A 366 2.89 -28.40 -0.05
N GLN A 367 3.83 -29.34 -0.31
CA GLN A 367 3.80 -30.16 -1.51
C GLN A 367 2.51 -30.99 -1.61
N THR A 368 2.05 -31.59 -0.51
CA THR A 368 0.81 -32.37 -0.48
C THR A 368 -0.43 -31.52 -0.74
N VAL A 369 -0.47 -30.32 -0.16
CA VAL A 369 -1.60 -29.39 -0.29
C VAL A 369 -1.68 -28.81 -1.70
N GLU A 370 -0.55 -28.39 -2.26
CA GLU A 370 -0.47 -27.70 -3.56
C GLU A 370 -0.37 -28.65 -4.77
N SER A 371 -0.43 -29.97 -4.55
CA SER A 371 -0.32 -30.98 -5.60
C SER A 371 -1.62 -31.34 -6.31
N VAL A 372 -2.75 -30.71 -5.98
CA VAL A 372 -4.09 -31.13 -6.47
C VAL A 372 -4.17 -31.11 -8.00
N ALA A 373 -3.48 -30.22 -8.68
CA ALA A 373 -3.43 -30.17 -10.14
C ALA A 373 -2.74 -31.40 -10.76
N THR A 374 -1.72 -31.97 -10.09
CA THR A 374 -0.94 -33.12 -10.57
C THR A 374 -1.38 -34.44 -9.93
N ASP A 375 -1.96 -34.39 -8.76
CA ASP A 375 -2.54 -35.53 -8.04
C ASP A 375 -4.00 -35.17 -7.66
N PRO A 376 -4.95 -35.32 -8.59
CA PRO A 376 -6.36 -34.93 -8.39
C PRO A 376 -7.06 -35.73 -7.29
N PHE A 377 -8.12 -35.17 -6.70
CA PHE A 377 -8.97 -35.88 -5.74
C PHE A 377 -9.68 -37.03 -6.37
N THR A 378 -10.02 -38.06 -5.57
CA THR A 378 -10.86 -39.15 -6.02
C THR A 378 -12.33 -38.90 -5.65
N ALA A 379 -13.26 -39.45 -6.44
CA ALA A 379 -14.68 -39.37 -6.14
C ALA A 379 -15.01 -39.93 -4.74
N ASP A 380 -14.38 -41.07 -4.36
CA ASP A 380 -14.58 -41.68 -3.04
C ASP A 380 -14.13 -40.79 -1.88
N ALA A 381 -13.05 -40.02 -2.05
CA ALA A 381 -12.58 -39.08 -1.03
C ALA A 381 -13.55 -37.90 -0.87
N LEU A 382 -14.06 -37.36 -1.96
CA LEU A 382 -15.07 -36.32 -1.94
C LEU A 382 -16.39 -36.79 -1.30
N GLU A 383 -16.88 -37.96 -1.68
CA GLU A 383 -18.11 -38.50 -1.12
C GLU A 383 -17.98 -38.78 0.39
N ARG A 384 -16.81 -39.20 0.86
CA ARG A 384 -16.55 -39.39 2.29
C ARG A 384 -16.59 -38.03 3.02
N ALA A 385 -15.92 -37.05 2.53
CA ALA A 385 -15.92 -35.70 3.10
C ALA A 385 -17.34 -35.12 3.13
N ARG A 386 -18.09 -35.24 2.04
CA ARG A 386 -19.48 -34.80 1.94
C ARG A 386 -20.36 -35.51 2.97
N GLY A 387 -20.23 -36.84 3.06
CA GLY A 387 -20.98 -37.62 4.05
C GLY A 387 -20.69 -37.20 5.49
N GLN A 388 -19.45 -36.96 5.82
CA GLN A 388 -19.04 -36.45 7.15
C GLN A 388 -19.62 -35.07 7.43
N TRP A 389 -19.54 -34.16 6.46
CA TRP A 389 -20.06 -32.79 6.59
C TRP A 389 -21.59 -32.81 6.80
N LEU A 390 -22.32 -33.57 5.96
CA LEU A 390 -23.78 -33.68 6.05
C LEU A 390 -24.22 -34.33 7.36
N ASN A 391 -23.51 -35.36 7.83
CA ASN A 391 -23.79 -35.99 9.13
C ASN A 391 -23.58 -35.02 10.30
N SER A 392 -22.56 -34.17 10.21
CA SER A 392 -22.31 -33.12 11.21
C SER A 392 -23.41 -32.07 11.19
N TRP A 393 -23.80 -31.62 10.00
CA TRP A 393 -24.89 -30.65 9.81
C TRP A 393 -26.21 -31.20 10.38
N GLU A 394 -26.53 -32.49 10.11
CA GLU A 394 -27.75 -33.11 10.60
C GLU A 394 -27.77 -33.20 12.13
N LYS A 395 -26.64 -33.49 12.76
CA LYS A 395 -26.53 -33.52 14.24
C LYS A 395 -26.81 -32.11 14.81
N VAL A 396 -26.24 -31.05 14.22
CA VAL A 396 -26.51 -29.68 14.65
C VAL A 396 -27.98 -29.33 14.47
N TYR A 397 -28.56 -29.64 13.32
CA TYR A 397 -29.97 -29.33 13.02
C TYR A 397 -30.94 -30.02 14.00
N ASN A 398 -30.64 -31.26 14.42
CA ASN A 398 -31.46 -32.05 15.34
C ASN A 398 -31.22 -31.74 16.82
N ASP A 399 -30.21 -30.92 17.15
CA ASP A 399 -29.89 -30.46 18.51
C ASP A 399 -30.25 -28.98 18.66
N VAL A 400 -31.33 -28.73 19.43
CA VAL A 400 -31.86 -27.36 19.58
C VAL A 400 -30.88 -26.39 20.24
N GLN A 401 -29.98 -26.88 21.11
CA GLN A 401 -28.94 -26.02 21.70
C GLN A 401 -27.88 -25.65 20.68
N GLN A 402 -27.39 -26.65 19.95
CA GLN A 402 -26.41 -26.43 18.91
C GLN A 402 -26.95 -25.57 17.76
N LEU A 403 -28.19 -25.88 17.31
CA LEU A 403 -28.83 -25.07 16.26
C LEU A 403 -28.99 -23.62 16.69
N GLY A 404 -29.48 -23.37 17.92
CA GLY A 404 -29.71 -22.04 18.44
C GLY A 404 -28.44 -21.20 18.52
N THR A 405 -27.28 -21.81 18.73
CA THR A 405 -25.96 -21.10 18.76
C THR A 405 -25.29 -21.07 17.40
N THR A 406 -25.35 -22.14 16.61
CA THR A 406 -24.69 -22.22 15.30
C THR A 406 -25.31 -21.25 14.29
N LEU A 407 -26.61 -20.97 14.37
CA LEU A 407 -27.25 -19.97 13.49
C LEU A 407 -26.61 -18.56 13.60
N SER A 408 -25.85 -18.27 14.66
CA SER A 408 -25.16 -16.99 14.78
C SER A 408 -24.12 -16.72 13.69
N GLU A 409 -23.44 -17.76 13.16
CA GLU A 409 -22.47 -17.61 12.08
C GLU A 409 -23.14 -17.23 10.74
N PRO A 410 -24.11 -18.02 10.19
CA PRO A 410 -24.79 -17.61 8.95
C PRO A 410 -25.56 -16.27 9.10
N ILE A 411 -26.06 -15.95 10.30
CA ILE A 411 -26.62 -14.62 10.59
C ILE A 411 -25.56 -13.53 10.39
N ALA A 412 -24.35 -13.72 10.91
CA ALA A 412 -23.24 -12.80 10.75
C ALA A 412 -22.76 -12.68 9.30
N HIS A 413 -22.91 -13.74 8.51
CA HIS A 413 -22.63 -13.72 7.06
C HIS A 413 -23.72 -13.02 6.23
N GLY A 414 -24.80 -12.55 6.87
CA GLY A 414 -25.82 -11.72 6.27
C GLY A 414 -27.23 -12.31 6.24
N ASP A 415 -27.39 -13.63 6.35
CA ASP A 415 -28.72 -14.28 6.32
C ASP A 415 -28.68 -15.69 6.96
N TRP A 416 -29.56 -15.92 7.93
CA TRP A 416 -29.67 -17.21 8.62
C TRP A 416 -29.99 -18.41 7.66
N ARG A 417 -30.64 -18.15 6.52
CA ARG A 417 -30.99 -19.16 5.52
C ARG A 417 -29.75 -19.76 4.85
N LEU A 418 -28.60 -19.11 4.98
CA LEU A 418 -27.31 -19.66 4.54
C LEU A 418 -27.01 -21.01 5.22
N PHE A 419 -27.49 -21.26 6.42
CA PHE A 419 -27.38 -22.56 7.09
C PHE A 419 -27.94 -23.71 6.22
N PHE A 420 -29.12 -23.52 5.64
CA PHE A 420 -29.74 -24.49 4.74
C PHE A 420 -29.14 -24.43 3.34
N LYS A 421 -28.89 -23.23 2.85
CA LYS A 421 -28.32 -23.03 1.51
C LYS A 421 -26.95 -23.68 1.38
N GLN A 422 -26.10 -23.59 2.40
CA GLN A 422 -24.78 -24.23 2.41
C GLN A 422 -24.90 -25.74 2.33
N ARG A 423 -25.81 -26.39 3.11
CA ARG A 423 -26.10 -27.81 3.00
C ARG A 423 -26.46 -28.21 1.57
N ASP A 424 -27.36 -27.47 0.94
CA ASP A 424 -27.83 -27.81 -0.41
C ASP A 424 -26.70 -27.62 -1.45
N ARG A 425 -25.85 -26.62 -1.26
CA ARG A 425 -24.66 -26.40 -2.09
C ARG A 425 -23.65 -27.54 -1.88
N ILE A 426 -23.36 -27.94 -0.66
CA ILE A 426 -22.48 -29.09 -0.32
C ILE A 426 -22.97 -30.38 -1.01
N LYS A 427 -24.29 -30.65 -1.01
CA LYS A 427 -24.86 -31.79 -1.73
C LYS A 427 -24.60 -31.77 -3.23
N ALA A 428 -24.52 -30.56 -3.81
CA ALA A 428 -24.38 -30.34 -5.25
C ALA A 428 -22.94 -30.23 -5.76
N VAL A 429 -21.94 -30.10 -4.87
CA VAL A 429 -20.52 -29.97 -5.25
C VAL A 429 -20.09 -31.15 -6.12
N THR A 430 -19.51 -30.88 -7.29
CA THR A 430 -18.90 -31.91 -8.14
C THR A 430 -17.42 -32.10 -7.82
N LEU A 431 -16.85 -33.21 -8.30
CA LEU A 431 -15.41 -33.47 -8.13
C LEU A 431 -14.56 -32.39 -8.81
N GLU A 432 -14.96 -31.97 -9.99
CA GLU A 432 -14.31 -30.91 -10.76
C GLU A 432 -14.33 -29.58 -10.01
N GLN A 433 -15.47 -29.25 -9.39
CA GLN A 433 -15.58 -28.01 -8.59
C GLN A 433 -14.67 -28.04 -7.36
N ALA A 434 -14.59 -29.17 -6.65
CA ALA A 434 -13.71 -29.32 -5.50
C ALA A 434 -12.23 -29.23 -5.89
N GLN A 435 -11.85 -29.82 -7.02
CA GLN A 435 -10.49 -29.74 -7.57
C GLN A 435 -10.16 -28.31 -8.02
N GLN A 436 -11.08 -27.65 -8.74
CA GLN A 436 -10.89 -26.30 -9.21
C GLN A 436 -10.74 -25.32 -8.04
N ALA A 437 -11.62 -25.39 -7.05
CA ALA A 437 -11.54 -24.53 -5.86
C ALA A 437 -10.22 -24.71 -5.09
N ALA A 438 -9.72 -25.95 -4.99
CA ALA A 438 -8.41 -26.20 -4.40
C ALA A 438 -7.27 -25.63 -5.25
N ASN A 439 -7.29 -25.81 -6.57
CA ASN A 439 -6.28 -25.31 -7.47
C ASN A 439 -6.22 -23.76 -7.53
N ASP A 440 -7.37 -23.11 -7.38
CA ASP A 440 -7.45 -21.65 -7.41
C ASP A 440 -6.93 -21.01 -6.10
N VAL A 441 -7.06 -21.71 -4.98
CA VAL A 441 -6.80 -21.17 -3.64
C VAL A 441 -5.48 -21.67 -3.05
N LEU A 442 -5.22 -22.99 -3.17
CA LEU A 442 -4.09 -23.65 -2.50
C LEU A 442 -2.85 -23.63 -3.40
N ILE A 443 -2.33 -22.41 -3.62
CA ILE A 443 -1.17 -22.14 -4.47
C ILE A 443 -0.08 -21.41 -3.67
N GLN A 444 1.17 -21.56 -4.10
CA GLN A 444 2.34 -21.01 -3.42
C GLN A 444 2.24 -19.49 -3.19
N SER A 445 1.83 -18.71 -4.19
CA SER A 445 1.73 -17.25 -4.08
C SER A 445 0.68 -16.77 -3.06
N ASN A 446 -0.32 -17.62 -2.74
CA ASN A 446 -1.37 -17.35 -1.76
C ASN A 446 -1.05 -17.89 -0.36
N ARG A 447 0.18 -18.43 -0.15
CA ARG A 447 0.58 -19.13 1.08
C ARG A 447 1.24 -18.22 2.11
N THR A 448 0.80 -18.34 3.37
CA THR A 448 1.52 -17.83 4.53
C THR A 448 1.87 -19.00 5.45
N GLU A 449 3.18 -19.26 5.60
CA GLU A 449 3.70 -20.35 6.41
C GLU A 449 3.88 -19.92 7.86
N GLY A 450 3.52 -20.81 8.78
CA GLY A 450 3.72 -20.66 10.21
C GLY A 450 4.58 -21.80 10.78
N ILE A 451 5.60 -21.47 11.54
CA ILE A 451 6.47 -22.43 12.22
C ILE A 451 6.57 -22.06 13.69
N TYR A 452 6.23 -22.99 14.58
CA TYR A 452 6.48 -22.86 16.01
C TYR A 452 7.61 -23.81 16.42
N LEU A 453 8.67 -23.22 17.01
CA LEU A 453 9.87 -23.95 17.45
C LEU A 453 10.02 -23.83 18.97
N PRO A 454 9.89 -24.93 19.73
CA PRO A 454 10.26 -24.96 21.15
C PRO A 454 11.73 -24.52 21.31
N THR A 455 11.98 -23.53 22.16
CA THR A 455 13.31 -22.96 22.37
C THR A 455 13.45 -22.61 23.84
N GLU A 456 14.37 -23.24 24.56
CA GLU A 456 14.52 -23.06 26.02
C GLU A 456 14.80 -21.60 26.41
N ARG A 457 15.63 -20.90 25.66
CA ARG A 457 16.01 -19.51 25.91
C ARG A 457 15.94 -18.70 24.62
N PRO A 458 14.73 -18.29 24.21
CA PRO A 458 14.59 -17.51 22.98
C PRO A 458 15.23 -16.13 23.17
N GLU A 459 16.11 -15.76 22.25
CA GLU A 459 16.71 -14.43 22.20
C GLU A 459 15.65 -13.40 21.80
N ARG A 460 15.61 -12.27 22.50
CA ARG A 460 14.67 -11.17 22.26
C ARG A 460 15.36 -9.84 22.44
N ALA A 461 15.09 -8.92 21.51
CA ALA A 461 15.46 -7.52 21.72
C ALA A 461 14.66 -6.93 22.90
N PRO A 462 15.27 -6.05 23.70
CA PRO A 462 14.55 -5.38 24.78
C PRO A 462 13.44 -4.49 24.19
N MET A 463 12.31 -4.43 24.87
CA MET A 463 11.25 -3.51 24.52
C MET A 463 11.69 -2.07 24.85
N THR A 464 11.57 -1.18 23.90
CA THR A 464 11.81 0.25 24.08
C THR A 464 10.48 0.98 24.18
N VAL A 465 10.38 1.90 25.10
CA VAL A 465 9.22 2.78 25.25
C VAL A 465 9.61 4.22 24.89
N ARG A 466 8.67 5.00 24.42
CA ARG A 466 8.88 6.41 24.14
C ARG A 466 9.24 7.12 25.48
N PRO A 467 10.32 7.88 25.53
CA PRO A 467 10.64 8.65 26.72
C PRO A 467 9.61 9.78 26.92
N ASP A 468 9.45 10.19 28.17
CA ASP A 468 8.72 11.41 28.50
C ASP A 468 9.52 12.61 27.99
N LEU A 469 8.96 13.33 27.02
CA LEU A 469 9.64 14.46 26.37
C LEU A 469 9.79 15.66 27.30
N ASP A 470 8.87 15.89 28.20
CA ASP A 470 8.93 17.03 29.12
C ASP A 470 10.08 16.82 30.11
N VAL A 471 10.24 15.58 30.61
CA VAL A 471 11.36 15.22 31.48
C VAL A 471 12.71 15.26 30.71
N MET A 472 12.73 14.75 29.49
CA MET A 472 13.94 14.73 28.66
C MET A 472 14.42 16.13 28.27
N LEU A 473 13.49 17.05 28.07
CA LEU A 473 13.79 18.43 27.65
C LEU A 473 13.85 19.44 28.80
N GLU A 474 13.63 18.99 30.03
CA GLU A 474 13.69 19.86 31.21
C GLU A 474 15.11 20.49 31.34
N GLY A 475 15.15 21.80 31.31
CA GLY A 475 16.42 22.56 31.39
C GLY A 475 17.28 22.53 30.12
N TYR A 476 16.81 21.95 29.02
CA TYR A 476 17.56 21.96 27.77
C TYR A 476 17.48 23.32 27.08
N VAL A 477 18.65 23.98 26.91
CA VAL A 477 18.76 25.30 26.28
C VAL A 477 19.50 25.29 24.95
N GLY A 478 20.05 24.14 24.55
CA GLY A 478 20.87 23.99 23.33
C GLY A 478 22.26 24.63 23.46
N ASP A 479 23.03 24.58 22.39
CA ASP A 479 24.33 25.23 22.27
C ASP A 479 24.14 26.71 21.90
N GLU A 480 25.23 27.52 21.97
CA GLU A 480 25.19 28.94 21.65
C GLU A 480 24.59 29.23 20.27
N GLN A 481 23.78 30.28 20.19
CA GLN A 481 23.09 30.65 18.96
C GLN A 481 24.11 31.11 17.89
N SER A 482 23.97 30.54 16.68
CA SER A 482 24.64 31.08 15.50
C SER A 482 24.29 32.56 15.30
N ALA A 483 25.27 33.40 15.01
CA ALA A 483 25.04 34.81 14.72
C ALA A 483 23.96 34.99 13.64
N LEU A 484 23.07 35.98 13.81
CA LEU A 484 22.04 36.30 12.82
C LEU A 484 22.74 36.80 11.55
N SER A 485 22.43 36.16 10.41
CA SER A 485 22.91 36.63 9.09
C SER A 485 22.14 37.88 8.66
N THR A 486 22.79 38.76 7.89
CA THR A 486 22.15 39.94 7.28
C THR A 486 21.17 39.52 6.18
N ALA A 487 20.06 40.24 6.01
CA ALA A 487 19.11 39.99 4.94
C ALA A 487 19.75 40.21 3.57
N PHE A 488 19.56 39.25 2.66
CA PHE A 488 20.04 39.34 1.28
C PHE A 488 18.93 39.87 0.35
N ASP A 489 19.24 40.86 -0.46
CA ASP A 489 18.35 41.34 -1.52
C ASP A 489 18.55 40.52 -2.80
N PRO A 490 17.53 39.69 -3.22
CA PRO A 490 17.65 38.79 -4.39
C PRO A 490 17.35 39.50 -5.73
N THR A 491 17.37 40.83 -5.78
CA THR A 491 17.17 41.53 -7.06
C THR A 491 18.35 41.33 -8.00
N PRO A 492 18.11 41.13 -9.32
CA PRO A 492 19.17 40.96 -10.31
C PRO A 492 20.25 42.05 -10.26
N ALA A 493 19.87 43.30 -10.07
CA ALA A 493 20.79 44.42 -9.98
C ALA A 493 21.73 44.35 -8.76
N ASN A 494 21.20 43.91 -7.61
CA ASN A 494 22.01 43.72 -6.41
C ASN A 494 22.95 42.52 -6.55
N ILE A 495 22.48 41.40 -7.14
CA ILE A 495 23.30 40.22 -7.41
C ILE A 495 24.46 40.58 -8.33
N ASP A 496 24.22 41.26 -9.45
CA ASP A 496 25.28 41.73 -10.38
C ASP A 496 26.27 42.66 -9.68
N LYS A 497 25.80 43.59 -8.84
CA LYS A 497 26.63 44.56 -8.09
C LYS A 497 27.56 43.87 -7.09
N LEU A 498 27.07 42.84 -6.39
CA LEU A 498 27.84 42.13 -5.36
C LEU A 498 28.81 41.10 -5.94
N THR A 499 28.55 40.60 -7.15
CA THR A 499 29.35 39.54 -7.75
C THR A 499 30.63 40.09 -8.36
N GLN A 500 31.77 39.53 -7.91
CA GLN A 500 33.05 39.77 -8.52
C GLN A 500 33.26 38.82 -9.70
N ARG A 501 33.35 39.35 -10.90
CA ARG A 501 33.65 38.56 -12.12
C ARG A 501 35.12 38.74 -12.48
N LYS A 502 35.86 37.62 -12.60
CA LYS A 502 37.30 37.65 -12.90
C LYS A 502 37.59 36.61 -14.01
N VAL A 503 38.64 36.89 -14.79
CA VAL A 503 39.25 35.92 -15.70
C VAL A 503 40.69 35.77 -15.30
N ILE A 504 41.09 34.59 -14.91
CA ILE A 504 42.48 34.23 -14.59
C ILE A 504 43.09 33.62 -15.83
N ASN A 505 44.13 34.27 -16.37
CA ASN A 505 44.86 33.75 -17.53
C ASN A 505 46.00 32.84 -17.05
N LEU A 506 45.83 31.55 -17.19
CA LEU A 506 46.84 30.54 -16.88
C LEU A 506 47.51 30.00 -18.16
N PRO A 507 48.71 29.38 -18.04
CA PRO A 507 49.39 28.78 -19.19
C PRO A 507 48.54 27.72 -19.91
N SER A 508 47.70 27.03 -19.17
CA SER A 508 46.79 26.01 -19.66
C SER A 508 45.47 26.53 -20.23
N GLY A 509 45.19 27.85 -20.12
CA GLY A 509 43.99 28.50 -20.63
C GLY A 509 43.31 29.42 -19.61
N PRO A 510 42.27 30.17 -20.02
CA PRO A 510 41.56 31.07 -19.12
C PRO A 510 40.62 30.29 -18.18
N VAL A 511 40.50 30.80 -16.94
CA VAL A 511 39.53 30.34 -15.95
C VAL A 511 38.57 31.50 -15.65
N LYS A 512 37.28 31.34 -15.88
CA LYS A 512 36.25 32.35 -15.63
C LYS A 512 35.70 32.15 -14.22
N LEU A 513 35.63 33.21 -13.41
CA LEU A 513 35.09 33.18 -12.05
C LEU A 513 33.89 34.13 -11.92
N ALA A 514 32.86 33.69 -11.21
CA ALA A 514 31.79 34.52 -10.66
C ALA A 514 31.69 34.26 -9.15
N LEU A 515 32.07 35.28 -8.36
CA LEU A 515 32.23 35.18 -6.91
C LEU A 515 31.21 36.12 -6.23
N LEU A 516 30.15 35.57 -5.63
CA LEU A 516 29.08 36.29 -4.93
C LEU A 516 29.20 36.08 -3.41
N PRO A 517 30.03 36.92 -2.73
CA PRO A 517 30.10 36.84 -1.27
C PRO A 517 28.83 37.44 -0.65
N LYS A 518 28.24 36.71 0.29
CA LYS A 518 27.09 37.16 1.09
C LYS A 518 27.06 36.42 2.42
N ASP A 519 26.47 37.02 3.44
CA ASP A 519 26.31 36.35 4.72
C ASP A 519 25.31 35.20 4.60
N THR A 520 25.66 34.07 5.22
CA THR A 520 24.79 32.87 5.30
C THR A 520 24.79 32.32 6.72
N ARG A 521 23.68 31.73 7.12
CA ARG A 521 23.60 31.05 8.42
C ARG A 521 24.58 29.90 8.47
N GLY A 522 25.42 29.85 9.51
CA GLY A 522 26.47 28.86 9.68
C GLY A 522 27.61 28.93 8.69
N GLY A 523 27.82 30.12 8.04
CA GLY A 523 28.92 30.34 7.09
C GLY A 523 28.87 29.44 5.85
N GLN A 524 27.67 28.98 5.44
CA GLN A 524 27.51 28.07 4.30
C GLN A 524 27.89 28.71 2.98
N VAL A 525 28.43 27.91 2.07
CA VAL A 525 28.81 28.31 0.71
C VAL A 525 28.48 27.20 -0.29
N ARG A 526 28.11 27.61 -1.48
CA ARG A 526 27.89 26.76 -2.65
C ARG A 526 28.86 27.17 -3.75
N ALA A 527 29.47 26.16 -4.39
CA ALA A 527 30.32 26.40 -5.54
C ALA A 527 30.03 25.35 -6.63
N GLU A 528 30.02 25.80 -7.86
CA GLU A 528 29.88 24.97 -9.04
C GLU A 528 31.00 25.28 -10.04
N LEU A 529 31.67 24.22 -10.52
CA LEU A 529 32.70 24.31 -11.53
C LEU A 529 32.31 23.44 -12.74
N ALA A 530 32.51 24.00 -13.92
CA ALA A 530 32.48 23.28 -15.18
C ALA A 530 33.85 23.32 -15.85
N MET A 531 34.26 22.15 -16.34
CA MET A 531 35.46 21.99 -17.18
C MET A 531 35.01 21.39 -18.51
N ASN A 532 35.27 22.07 -19.60
CA ASN A 532 34.93 21.63 -20.94
C ASN A 532 36.19 21.27 -21.74
N PHE A 533 36.09 20.26 -22.60
CA PHE A 533 37.21 19.76 -23.39
C PHE A 533 36.77 19.11 -24.70
N GLY A 534 37.63 19.14 -25.69
CA GLY A 534 37.46 18.45 -26.99
C GLY A 534 36.24 18.91 -27.80
N ASP A 535 35.88 18.15 -28.77
CA ASP A 535 34.78 18.37 -29.70
C ASP A 535 34.08 17.06 -30.10
N ALA A 536 33.03 17.13 -30.92
CA ALA A 536 32.25 15.97 -31.34
C ALA A 536 33.09 14.90 -32.11
N GLU A 537 34.08 15.33 -32.89
CA GLU A 537 34.90 14.41 -33.67
C GLU A 537 35.94 13.70 -32.80
N GLN A 538 36.56 14.44 -31.88
CA GLN A 538 37.57 13.91 -30.96
C GLN A 538 37.02 12.91 -29.97
N LEU A 539 35.73 13.08 -29.60
CA LEU A 539 35.03 12.26 -28.63
C LEU A 539 34.11 11.22 -29.27
N LYS A 540 34.19 11.01 -30.59
CA LYS A 540 33.39 10.05 -31.28
C LYS A 540 33.62 8.64 -30.74
N GLY A 541 32.53 7.96 -30.35
CA GLY A 541 32.59 6.64 -29.72
C GLY A 541 33.09 6.65 -28.25
N GLN A 542 33.26 7.81 -27.62
CA GLN A 542 33.81 7.93 -26.25
C GLN A 542 32.76 8.34 -25.20
N ALA A 543 31.47 8.39 -25.52
CA ALA A 543 30.45 8.88 -24.61
C ALA A 543 30.46 8.14 -23.26
N THR A 544 30.41 6.81 -23.28
CA THR A 544 30.41 5.98 -22.05
C THR A 544 31.72 6.06 -21.29
N VAL A 545 32.86 6.17 -21.98
CA VAL A 545 34.17 6.34 -21.31
C VAL A 545 34.24 7.70 -20.60
N SER A 546 33.75 8.76 -21.26
CA SER A 546 33.70 10.11 -20.68
C SER A 546 32.87 10.15 -19.38
N GLU A 547 31.73 9.51 -19.39
CA GLU A 547 30.84 9.39 -18.24
C GLU A 547 31.50 8.60 -17.09
N MET A 548 32.00 7.40 -17.38
CA MET A 548 32.67 6.56 -16.38
C MET A 548 33.92 7.22 -15.78
N VAL A 549 34.67 7.97 -16.55
CA VAL A 549 35.84 8.71 -16.02
C VAL A 549 35.38 9.71 -14.97
N ALA A 550 34.38 10.52 -15.26
CA ALA A 550 33.89 11.53 -14.34
C ALA A 550 33.33 10.92 -13.04
N ASP A 551 32.50 9.88 -13.17
CA ASP A 551 31.86 9.24 -12.02
C ASP A 551 32.88 8.55 -11.10
N LEU A 552 33.94 7.99 -11.67
CA LEU A 552 34.96 7.27 -10.92
C LEU A 552 36.04 8.16 -10.27
N LEU A 553 36.01 9.47 -10.49
CA LEU A 553 36.96 10.42 -9.84
C LEU A 553 36.86 10.40 -8.32
N MET A 554 35.65 10.18 -7.80
CA MET A 554 35.41 10.10 -6.36
C MET A 554 35.78 8.75 -5.72
N TYR A 555 36.15 7.75 -6.52
CA TYR A 555 36.44 6.39 -6.05
C TYR A 555 37.89 6.13 -5.66
N GLY A 556 38.73 7.13 -5.84
CA GLY A 556 40.13 7.11 -5.38
C GLY A 556 41.06 7.97 -6.22
N SER A 557 42.02 8.60 -5.59
CA SER A 557 43.11 9.34 -6.19
C SER A 557 44.43 8.55 -6.02
N ARG A 558 45.53 9.11 -6.54
CA ARG A 558 46.87 8.53 -6.37
C ARG A 558 47.22 8.37 -4.89
N ASP A 559 46.77 9.26 -4.02
CA ASP A 559 47.22 9.40 -2.63
C ASP A 559 46.14 9.00 -1.62
N MET A 560 44.86 8.93 -2.04
CA MET A 560 43.72 8.68 -1.17
C MET A 560 42.82 7.60 -1.80
N ASN A 561 42.40 6.62 -0.99
CA ASN A 561 41.33 5.72 -1.38
C ASN A 561 39.97 6.36 -1.13
N ARG A 562 38.88 5.71 -1.57
CA ARG A 562 37.51 6.21 -1.47
C ARG A 562 37.10 6.55 -0.02
N GLN A 563 37.48 5.74 0.97
CA GLN A 563 37.19 5.97 2.38
C GLN A 563 37.90 7.24 2.88
N GLN A 564 39.20 7.40 2.53
CA GLN A 564 39.96 8.58 2.93
C GLN A 564 39.42 9.87 2.29
N ILE A 565 38.90 9.79 1.08
CA ILE A 565 38.19 10.94 0.43
C ILE A 565 36.94 11.26 1.23
N SER A 566 36.12 10.25 1.59
CA SER A 566 34.92 10.44 2.41
C SER A 566 35.25 11.06 3.76
N ASP A 567 36.22 10.50 4.49
CA ASP A 567 36.66 10.99 5.80
C ASP A 567 37.15 12.47 5.71
N ARG A 568 37.87 12.78 4.63
CA ARG A 568 38.33 14.16 4.38
C ARG A 568 37.20 15.14 4.12
N LEU A 569 36.18 14.72 3.40
CA LEU A 569 34.97 15.54 3.15
C LEU A 569 34.21 15.77 4.47
N ASP A 570 34.10 14.75 5.32
CA ASP A 570 33.47 14.88 6.64
C ASP A 570 34.24 15.85 7.55
N GLU A 571 35.58 15.79 7.60
CA GLU A 571 36.41 16.75 8.31
C GLU A 571 36.19 18.18 7.83
N LEU A 572 36.03 18.34 6.51
CA LEU A 572 35.80 19.64 5.86
C LEU A 572 34.31 20.07 5.90
N LYS A 573 33.45 19.31 6.54
CA LYS A 573 31.97 19.51 6.57
C LYS A 573 31.44 19.76 5.15
N ALA A 574 31.91 18.98 4.16
CA ALA A 574 31.67 19.20 2.76
C ALA A 574 30.89 18.08 2.10
N ASN A 575 30.04 18.48 1.15
CA ASN A 575 29.55 17.58 0.13
C ASN A 575 30.22 17.96 -1.19
N LEU A 576 30.82 16.98 -1.85
CA LEU A 576 31.44 17.12 -3.16
C LEU A 576 30.84 16.08 -4.08
N SER A 577 30.38 16.49 -5.25
CA SER A 577 30.00 15.57 -6.32
C SER A 577 30.69 15.96 -7.63
N ILE A 578 31.14 14.94 -8.35
CA ILE A 578 31.74 15.11 -9.68
C ILE A 578 30.94 14.23 -10.63
N SER A 579 30.50 14.78 -11.73
CA SER A 579 29.78 14.05 -12.78
C SER A 579 30.19 14.60 -14.14
N GLY A 580 29.96 13.87 -15.20
CA GLY A 580 30.29 14.36 -16.53
C GLY A 580 29.65 13.55 -17.64
N ALA A 581 29.47 14.18 -18.78
CA ALA A 581 28.99 13.53 -19.99
C ALA A 581 29.54 14.25 -21.23
N GLY A 582 29.90 13.50 -22.24
CA GLY A 582 30.40 14.06 -23.49
C GLY A 582 31.64 14.94 -23.30
N THR A 583 31.48 16.24 -23.48
CA THR A 583 32.57 17.22 -23.46
C THR A 583 32.68 18.01 -22.15
N THR A 584 31.90 17.67 -21.13
CA THR A 584 31.80 18.48 -19.89
C THR A 584 31.94 17.64 -18.64
N VAL A 585 32.69 18.14 -17.67
CA VAL A 585 32.70 17.64 -16.29
C VAL A 585 32.19 18.75 -15.39
N ALA A 586 31.26 18.43 -14.52
CA ALA A 586 30.69 19.31 -13.52
C ALA A 586 31.13 18.90 -12.12
N VAL A 587 31.46 19.88 -11.29
CA VAL A 587 31.81 19.70 -9.88
C VAL A 587 30.88 20.54 -9.04
N ASN A 588 30.18 19.95 -8.08
CA ASN A 588 29.31 20.66 -7.15
C ASN A 588 29.88 20.57 -5.73
N ILE A 589 29.97 21.67 -5.06
CA ILE A 589 30.53 21.80 -3.71
C ILE A 589 29.52 22.48 -2.78
N SER A 590 29.40 21.92 -1.60
CA SER A 590 28.69 22.53 -0.46
C SER A 590 29.55 22.37 0.78
N THR A 591 29.89 23.49 1.44
CA THR A 591 30.70 23.49 2.65
C THR A 591 30.54 24.81 3.41
N THR A 592 31.40 25.06 4.39
CA THR A 592 31.56 26.41 5.03
C THR A 592 32.65 27.22 4.35
N GLY A 593 32.57 28.58 4.46
CA GLY A 593 33.55 29.47 3.85
C GLY A 593 34.97 29.23 4.32
N GLU A 594 35.16 28.87 5.57
CA GLU A 594 36.47 28.49 6.12
C GLU A 594 37.09 27.27 5.40
N ASN A 595 36.28 26.26 5.10
CA ASN A 595 36.72 25.01 4.49
C ASN A 595 36.76 25.05 2.96
N LEU A 596 36.06 26.00 2.31
CA LEU A 596 35.93 26.08 0.87
C LEU A 596 37.25 25.98 0.11
N PRO A 597 38.32 26.70 0.47
CA PRO A 597 39.60 26.59 -0.24
C PRO A 597 40.14 25.14 -0.24
N ALA A 598 40.08 24.46 0.89
CA ALA A 598 40.54 23.08 1.02
C ALA A 598 39.67 22.09 0.22
N VAL A 599 38.36 22.33 0.11
CA VAL A 599 37.46 21.50 -0.69
C VAL A 599 37.69 21.73 -2.19
N ILE A 600 37.91 22.98 -2.62
CA ILE A 600 38.29 23.28 -4.00
C ILE A 600 39.62 22.59 -4.37
N ASP A 601 40.61 22.64 -3.48
CA ASP A 601 41.91 21.99 -3.72
C ASP A 601 41.73 20.46 -3.81
N LEU A 602 40.93 19.84 -2.92
CA LEU A 602 40.58 18.42 -2.99
C LEU A 602 39.88 18.09 -4.30
N ALA A 603 38.89 18.86 -4.72
CA ALA A 603 38.15 18.62 -5.97
C ALA A 603 39.08 18.67 -7.18
N LEU A 604 39.95 19.72 -7.24
CA LEU A 604 40.94 19.83 -8.30
C LEU A 604 42.01 18.74 -8.24
N HIS A 605 42.38 18.26 -7.06
CA HIS A 605 43.27 17.10 -6.93
C HIS A 605 42.64 15.83 -7.50
N LEU A 606 41.37 15.57 -7.21
CA LEU A 606 40.63 14.40 -7.75
C LEU A 606 40.49 14.47 -9.28
N LEU A 607 40.27 15.68 -9.82
CA LEU A 607 40.23 15.91 -11.27
C LEU A 607 41.58 15.62 -11.94
N LYS A 608 42.72 15.86 -11.24
CA LYS A 608 44.08 15.77 -11.81
C LYS A 608 44.70 14.39 -11.67
N GLU A 609 44.50 13.73 -10.53
CA GLU A 609 45.28 12.57 -10.12
C GLU A 609 44.39 11.37 -9.74
N PRO A 610 43.37 11.01 -10.56
CA PRO A 610 42.55 9.83 -10.26
C PRO A 610 43.35 8.53 -10.39
N ALA A 611 43.06 7.55 -9.55
CA ALA A 611 43.71 6.25 -9.56
C ALA A 611 42.98 5.19 -10.40
N PHE A 612 41.67 5.29 -10.53
CA PHE A 612 40.79 4.29 -11.14
C PHE A 612 41.08 2.87 -10.64
N PRO A 613 40.91 2.57 -9.34
CA PRO A 613 41.17 1.23 -8.80
C PRO A 613 40.28 0.21 -9.48
N GLU A 614 40.85 -0.95 -9.84
CA GLU A 614 40.14 -1.98 -10.61
C GLU A 614 38.98 -2.61 -9.85
N ASP A 615 39.11 -2.76 -8.54
CA ASP A 615 38.04 -3.24 -7.64
C ASP A 615 36.88 -2.23 -7.61
N GLN A 616 37.16 -0.95 -7.53
CA GLN A 616 36.17 0.13 -7.52
C GLN A 616 35.48 0.27 -8.88
N ARG A 617 36.22 0.10 -9.99
CA ARG A 617 35.64 0.06 -11.33
C ARG A 617 34.65 -1.12 -11.49
N LYS A 618 35.00 -2.29 -10.97
CA LYS A 618 34.10 -3.45 -11.00
C LYS A 618 32.86 -3.25 -10.15
N GLU A 619 33.01 -2.65 -8.98
CA GLU A 619 31.88 -2.32 -8.10
C GLU A 619 30.93 -1.33 -8.80
N TYR A 620 31.46 -0.24 -9.32
CA TYR A 620 30.71 0.75 -10.11
C TYR A 620 29.98 0.10 -11.29
N LEU A 621 30.67 -0.72 -12.07
CA LEU A 621 30.07 -1.43 -13.20
C LEU A 621 28.92 -2.32 -12.76
N SER A 622 29.07 -3.07 -11.67
CA SER A 622 27.98 -3.90 -11.12
C SER A 622 26.77 -3.06 -10.74
N GLN A 623 26.98 -1.92 -10.07
CA GLN A 623 25.90 -1.00 -9.67
C GLN A 623 25.17 -0.41 -10.88
N VAL A 624 25.91 0.06 -11.89
CA VAL A 624 25.33 0.66 -13.10
C VAL A 624 24.53 -0.39 -13.89
N VAL A 625 25.11 -1.57 -14.11
CA VAL A 625 24.42 -2.66 -14.84
C VAL A 625 23.15 -3.08 -14.13
N THR A 626 23.20 -3.24 -12.79
CA THR A 626 22.01 -3.58 -12.00
C THR A 626 20.94 -2.48 -12.08
N GLY A 627 21.35 -1.20 -12.02
CA GLY A 627 20.45 -0.06 -12.20
C GLY A 627 19.78 -0.04 -13.58
N ILE A 628 20.54 -0.29 -14.63
CA ILE A 628 20.00 -0.38 -16.00
C ILE A 628 19.03 -1.56 -16.14
N GLN A 629 19.37 -2.74 -15.59
CA GLN A 629 18.47 -3.89 -15.59
C GLN A 629 17.15 -3.62 -14.85
N GLY A 630 17.21 -2.93 -13.70
CA GLY A 630 16.01 -2.49 -12.99
C GLY A 630 15.13 -1.57 -13.85
N ALA A 631 15.76 -0.62 -14.57
CA ALA A 631 15.05 0.31 -15.43
C ALA A 631 14.36 -0.33 -16.65
N MET A 632 14.81 -1.53 -17.07
CA MET A 632 14.22 -2.26 -18.21
C MET A 632 12.78 -2.74 -17.96
N ALA A 633 12.33 -2.76 -16.71
CA ALA A 633 10.97 -3.16 -16.34
C ALA A 633 10.11 -1.96 -15.92
N GLU A 634 10.65 -0.71 -15.91
CA GLU A 634 9.94 0.47 -15.44
C GLU A 634 9.28 1.24 -16.58
N PRO A 635 7.94 1.45 -16.53
CA PRO A 635 7.19 2.10 -17.62
C PRO A 635 7.78 3.47 -17.99
N GLY A 636 8.13 4.30 -17.00
CA GLY A 636 8.71 5.62 -17.23
C GLY A 636 10.06 5.59 -17.92
N ALA A 637 10.93 4.66 -17.53
CA ALA A 637 12.26 4.50 -18.14
C ALA A 637 12.18 4.00 -19.57
N LEU A 638 11.27 3.07 -19.84
CA LEU A 638 11.00 2.52 -21.16
C LEU A 638 10.43 3.59 -22.10
N ALA A 639 9.40 4.32 -21.67
CA ALA A 639 8.80 5.42 -22.44
C ALA A 639 9.81 6.53 -22.75
N SER A 640 10.57 6.97 -21.73
CA SER A 640 11.59 8.02 -21.87
C SER A 640 12.70 7.61 -22.84
N ARG A 641 13.21 6.38 -22.72
CA ARG A 641 14.22 5.84 -23.61
C ARG A 641 13.73 5.75 -25.05
N ALA A 642 12.52 5.24 -25.27
CA ALA A 642 11.93 5.11 -26.58
C ALA A 642 11.72 6.47 -27.26
N LEU A 643 11.18 7.43 -26.53
CA LEU A 643 10.95 8.81 -27.01
C LEU A 643 12.28 9.47 -27.37
N ALA A 644 13.26 9.47 -26.46
CA ALA A 644 14.57 10.07 -26.67
C ALA A 644 15.30 9.46 -27.87
N ARG A 645 15.22 8.15 -28.09
CA ARG A 645 15.82 7.49 -29.25
C ARG A 645 15.15 7.88 -30.56
N TYR A 646 13.83 8.00 -30.55
CA TYR A 646 13.07 8.39 -31.75
C TYR A 646 13.39 9.82 -32.17
N GLU A 647 13.49 10.74 -31.23
CA GLU A 647 13.80 12.14 -31.49
C GLU A 647 15.26 12.40 -31.85
N ASN A 648 16.18 11.51 -31.44
CA ASN A 648 17.62 11.68 -31.61
C ASN A 648 18.24 10.58 -32.49
N PRO A 649 17.93 10.53 -33.79
CA PRO A 649 18.43 9.51 -34.72
C PRO A 649 19.89 9.81 -35.16
N TRP A 650 20.79 9.91 -34.17
CA TRP A 650 22.22 10.06 -34.39
C TRP A 650 22.91 8.72 -34.66
N PRO A 651 24.04 8.67 -35.40
CA PRO A 651 24.86 7.46 -35.54
C PRO A 651 25.31 6.94 -34.16
N SER A 652 25.50 5.62 -34.06
CA SER A 652 25.79 4.96 -32.76
C SER A 652 27.13 5.37 -32.12
N ASP A 653 28.02 6.00 -32.88
CA ASP A 653 29.31 6.53 -32.43
C ASP A 653 29.27 8.04 -32.12
N ASP A 654 28.15 8.73 -32.40
CA ASP A 654 27.95 10.14 -32.03
C ASP A 654 27.69 10.29 -30.54
N LEU A 655 28.19 11.38 -29.94
CA LEU A 655 27.96 11.70 -28.51
C LEU A 655 26.47 11.87 -28.12
N ARG A 656 25.64 12.25 -29.10
CA ARG A 656 24.20 12.50 -28.93
C ARG A 656 23.35 11.24 -29.12
N TYR A 657 23.97 10.12 -29.52
CA TYR A 657 23.26 8.86 -29.67
C TYR A 657 22.69 8.34 -28.36
N VAL A 658 21.43 7.98 -28.35
CA VAL A 658 20.76 7.36 -27.21
C VAL A 658 20.76 5.83 -27.40
N PRO A 659 21.58 5.06 -26.67
CA PRO A 659 21.66 3.59 -26.81
C PRO A 659 20.40 2.91 -26.25
N THR A 660 20.13 1.66 -26.67
CA THR A 660 19.18 0.80 -25.96
C THR A 660 19.71 0.46 -24.58
N PHE A 661 18.91 -0.17 -23.72
CA PHE A 661 19.39 -0.64 -22.42
C PHE A 661 20.48 -1.69 -22.58
N GLU A 662 20.30 -2.63 -23.51
CA GLU A 662 21.27 -3.69 -23.81
C GLU A 662 22.55 -3.10 -24.39
N GLU A 663 22.44 -2.14 -25.31
CA GLU A 663 23.60 -1.42 -25.85
C GLU A 663 24.33 -0.65 -24.75
N SER A 664 23.62 -0.04 -23.83
CA SER A 664 24.21 0.66 -22.66
C SER A 664 25.01 -0.33 -21.82
N ILE A 665 24.41 -1.46 -21.42
CA ILE A 665 25.09 -2.51 -20.65
C ILE A 665 26.36 -2.97 -21.37
N ALA A 666 26.26 -3.29 -22.67
CA ALA A 666 27.40 -3.75 -23.45
C ALA A 666 28.52 -2.69 -23.53
N ARG A 667 28.17 -1.41 -23.69
CA ARG A 667 29.16 -0.30 -23.74
C ARG A 667 29.88 -0.14 -22.41
N TYR A 668 29.13 -0.14 -21.26
CA TYR A 668 29.74 -0.06 -19.92
C TYR A 668 30.67 -1.25 -19.66
N GLN A 669 30.27 -2.48 -20.02
CA GLN A 669 31.06 -3.69 -19.83
C GLN A 669 32.35 -3.71 -20.70
N ALA A 670 32.32 -3.01 -21.83
CA ALA A 670 33.47 -2.94 -22.74
C ALA A 670 34.58 -1.98 -22.26
N VAL A 671 34.28 -1.06 -21.36
CA VAL A 671 35.26 -0.05 -20.87
C VAL A 671 36.25 -0.67 -19.90
N SER A 672 37.52 -0.72 -20.28
CA SER A 672 38.62 -1.17 -19.44
C SER A 672 39.18 -0.01 -18.59
N ARG A 673 39.93 -0.37 -17.53
CA ARG A 673 40.67 0.62 -16.73
C ARG A 673 41.66 1.43 -17.62
N ASP A 674 42.29 0.78 -18.57
CA ASP A 674 43.24 1.46 -19.46
C ASP A 674 42.53 2.47 -20.37
N ASP A 675 41.29 2.26 -20.76
CA ASP A 675 40.49 3.23 -21.50
C ASP A 675 40.25 4.47 -20.65
N LEU A 676 39.87 4.30 -19.37
CA LEU A 676 39.68 5.42 -18.41
C LEU A 676 40.97 6.23 -18.27
N VAL A 677 42.09 5.58 -18.04
CA VAL A 677 43.40 6.26 -17.89
C VAL A 677 43.79 6.98 -19.16
N ARG A 678 43.61 6.37 -20.35
CA ARG A 678 43.90 7.02 -21.64
C ARG A 678 43.05 8.24 -21.88
N PHE A 679 41.72 8.12 -21.60
CA PHE A 679 40.80 9.21 -21.78
C PHE A 679 41.16 10.38 -20.85
N HIS A 680 41.35 10.10 -19.55
CA HIS A 680 41.71 11.11 -18.56
C HIS A 680 43.02 11.86 -18.97
N LYS A 681 44.05 11.15 -19.30
CA LYS A 681 45.33 11.76 -19.72
C LYS A 681 45.22 12.59 -20.99
N ARG A 682 44.28 12.28 -21.87
CA ARG A 682 44.11 13.01 -23.12
C ARG A 682 43.26 14.27 -22.96
N PHE A 683 42.17 14.17 -22.18
CA PHE A 683 41.12 15.18 -22.18
C PHE A 683 41.08 16.05 -20.92
N TYR A 684 41.59 15.56 -19.77
CA TYR A 684 41.55 16.35 -18.54
C TYR A 684 42.72 17.29 -18.42
N GLY A 685 42.38 18.61 -18.31
CA GLY A 685 43.37 19.70 -18.26
C GLY A 685 42.70 21.05 -18.21
N GLY A 686 43.51 22.08 -18.14
CA GLY A 686 43.03 23.47 -18.29
C GLY A 686 42.69 23.82 -19.74
N GLY A 687 41.84 24.80 -19.93
CA GLY A 687 41.41 25.25 -21.27
C GLY A 687 40.14 26.09 -21.20
N ASP A 688 39.01 25.44 -20.91
CA ASP A 688 37.75 26.14 -20.71
C ASP A 688 37.14 25.70 -19.37
N ILE A 689 37.49 26.46 -18.32
CA ILE A 689 37.02 26.23 -16.95
C ILE A 689 36.26 27.47 -16.49
N ALA A 690 35.09 27.23 -15.89
CA ALA A 690 34.29 28.23 -15.21
C ALA A 690 33.96 27.76 -13.78
N LEU A 691 34.05 28.68 -12.80
CA LEU A 691 33.68 28.45 -11.40
C LEU A 691 32.78 29.58 -10.93
N ALA A 692 31.64 29.21 -10.36
CA ALA A 692 30.75 30.14 -9.70
C ALA A 692 30.62 29.77 -8.21
N VAL A 693 30.67 30.79 -7.34
CA VAL A 693 30.59 30.65 -5.88
C VAL A 693 29.60 31.63 -5.31
N ALA A 694 28.68 31.15 -4.44
CA ALA A 694 27.74 32.01 -3.71
C ALA A 694 27.69 31.60 -2.23
N GLY A 695 27.73 32.55 -1.32
CA GLY A 695 27.66 32.32 0.11
C GLY A 695 28.69 33.11 0.93
N SER A 696 29.01 32.63 2.12
CA SER A 696 29.91 33.29 3.06
C SER A 696 31.36 32.82 2.87
N PHE A 697 32.14 33.53 2.09
CA PHE A 697 33.55 33.21 1.79
C PHE A 697 34.37 34.46 1.46
N ASP A 698 35.72 34.33 1.44
CA ASP A 698 36.62 35.36 0.95
C ASP A 698 36.96 35.16 -0.53
N PRO A 699 36.57 36.07 -1.42
CA PRO A 699 36.84 35.99 -2.86
C PRO A 699 38.31 35.94 -3.25
N GLU A 700 39.22 36.61 -2.49
CA GLU A 700 40.64 36.59 -2.81
C GLU A 700 41.25 35.23 -2.50
N THR A 701 40.93 34.63 -1.36
CA THR A 701 41.39 33.29 -0.97
C THR A 701 40.95 32.23 -2.00
N VAL A 702 39.70 32.29 -2.48
CA VAL A 702 39.21 31.39 -3.54
C VAL A 702 39.99 31.59 -4.84
N THR A 703 40.21 32.86 -5.24
CA THR A 703 40.96 33.20 -6.45
C THR A 703 42.41 32.69 -6.39
N GLU A 704 43.07 32.84 -5.23
CA GLU A 704 44.45 32.36 -5.00
C GLU A 704 44.50 30.83 -5.03
N THR A 705 43.58 30.16 -4.37
CA THR A 705 43.49 28.68 -4.34
C THR A 705 43.35 28.11 -5.75
N VAL A 706 42.36 28.59 -6.52
CA VAL A 706 42.13 28.15 -7.90
C VAL A 706 43.36 28.42 -8.78
N THR A 707 43.98 29.62 -8.62
CA THR A 707 45.18 29.98 -9.39
C THR A 707 46.34 29.03 -9.07
N ALA A 708 46.60 28.78 -7.78
CA ALA A 708 47.69 27.89 -7.35
C ALA A 708 47.48 26.46 -7.83
N SER A 709 46.28 25.94 -7.64
CA SER A 709 45.96 24.54 -7.95
C SER A 709 45.91 24.26 -9.46
N LEU A 710 45.54 25.25 -10.31
CA LEU A 710 45.48 25.06 -11.77
C LEU A 710 46.74 25.51 -12.54
N ARG A 711 47.67 26.24 -11.92
CA ARG A 711 48.87 26.82 -12.59
C ARG A 711 49.72 25.78 -13.32
N THR A 712 49.85 24.59 -12.78
CA THR A 712 50.73 23.50 -13.32
C THR A 712 49.99 22.45 -14.10
N TRP A 713 48.68 22.61 -14.24
CA TRP A 713 47.89 21.58 -14.95
C TRP A 713 48.15 21.64 -16.45
N GLN A 714 48.17 20.48 -17.11
CA GLN A 714 48.35 20.38 -18.56
C GLN A 714 47.21 21.11 -19.30
N GLN A 715 47.45 21.48 -20.53
CA GLN A 715 46.41 22.01 -21.41
C GLN A 715 45.58 20.85 -21.97
N ALA A 716 44.25 20.96 -21.86
CA ALA A 716 43.31 20.06 -22.52
C ALA A 716 43.23 20.32 -24.05
N PRO A 717 42.75 19.39 -24.86
CA PRO A 717 42.33 19.65 -26.23
C PRO A 717 41.34 20.81 -26.28
N SER A 718 41.47 21.70 -27.27
CA SER A 718 40.56 22.86 -27.43
C SER A 718 39.11 22.43 -27.43
N TYR A 719 38.32 23.11 -26.61
CA TYR A 719 36.89 22.86 -26.54
C TYR A 719 36.15 23.53 -27.71
N THR A 720 35.28 22.75 -28.34
CA THR A 720 34.23 23.24 -29.24
C THR A 720 32.91 22.62 -28.85
N ARG A 721 31.95 23.46 -28.57
CA ARG A 721 30.61 22.99 -28.14
C ARG A 721 30.00 22.07 -29.20
N VAL A 722 29.47 20.95 -28.76
CA VAL A 722 28.66 20.03 -29.58
C VAL A 722 27.30 20.69 -29.81
N THR A 723 27.00 21.04 -31.04
CA THR A 723 25.70 21.64 -31.40
C THR A 723 24.61 20.58 -31.44
N ASN A 724 23.41 20.92 -31.04
CA ASN A 724 22.22 20.08 -31.16
C ASN A 724 21.11 20.85 -31.92
N PRO A 725 21.23 20.99 -33.26
CA PRO A 725 20.27 21.75 -34.03
C PRO A 725 18.88 21.09 -34.04
N TYR A 726 17.86 21.92 -34.20
CA TYR A 726 16.50 21.47 -34.39
C TYR A 726 16.43 20.44 -35.53
N LYS A 727 15.66 19.37 -35.30
CA LYS A 727 15.26 18.36 -36.28
C LYS A 727 13.77 18.14 -36.20
N ALA A 728 13.10 18.23 -37.34
CA ALA A 728 11.72 17.80 -37.44
C ALA A 728 11.65 16.26 -37.27
N VAL A 729 10.69 15.80 -36.53
CA VAL A 729 10.39 14.37 -36.34
C VAL A 729 8.96 14.08 -36.80
N THR A 730 8.70 12.87 -37.27
CA THR A 730 7.33 12.49 -37.67
C THR A 730 6.51 12.16 -36.43
N PRO A 731 5.33 12.75 -36.25
CA PRO A 731 4.44 12.42 -35.15
C PRO A 731 4.10 10.93 -35.13
N THR A 732 4.14 10.31 -33.94
CA THR A 732 3.82 8.89 -33.77
C THR A 732 3.41 8.59 -32.35
N LEU A 733 2.75 7.44 -32.14
CA LEU A 733 2.50 6.86 -30.84
C LEU A 733 3.28 5.56 -30.69
N ILE A 734 4.24 5.54 -29.77
CA ILE A 734 5.01 4.36 -29.40
C ILE A 734 4.32 3.72 -28.18
N ARG A 735 3.80 2.49 -28.36
CA ARG A 735 3.22 1.73 -27.24
C ARG A 735 4.20 0.69 -26.76
N ILE A 736 4.33 0.55 -25.43
CA ILE A 736 5.21 -0.38 -24.74
C ILE A 736 4.38 -1.09 -23.68
N ASP A 737 4.28 -2.41 -23.81
CA ASP A 737 3.58 -3.24 -22.85
C ASP A 737 4.49 -3.51 -21.64
N THR A 738 3.96 -3.28 -20.42
CA THR A 738 4.66 -3.50 -19.15
C THR A 738 3.73 -4.25 -18.19
N PRO A 739 3.68 -5.60 -18.30
CA PRO A 739 2.77 -6.43 -17.51
C PRO A 739 2.94 -6.24 -16.00
N ASP A 740 1.85 -6.39 -15.26
CA ASP A 740 1.80 -6.29 -13.79
C ASP A 740 2.18 -4.91 -13.21
N LYS A 741 2.21 -3.85 -14.03
CA LYS A 741 2.46 -2.50 -13.53
C LYS A 741 1.14 -1.75 -13.26
N ALA A 742 0.94 -1.38 -12.01
CA ALA A 742 -0.29 -0.69 -11.57
C ALA A 742 -0.47 0.71 -12.19
N ASN A 743 0.61 1.33 -12.68
CA ASN A 743 0.58 2.64 -13.30
C ASN A 743 1.13 2.60 -14.72
N ALA A 744 0.47 3.32 -15.62
CA ALA A 744 0.95 3.66 -16.94
C ALA A 744 1.64 5.03 -16.92
N VAL A 745 2.59 5.22 -17.82
CA VAL A 745 3.30 6.49 -18.04
C VAL A 745 3.09 6.94 -19.48
N PHE A 746 2.61 8.16 -19.64
CA PHE A 746 2.51 8.88 -20.89
C PHE A 746 3.57 9.97 -20.95
N LEU A 747 4.34 9.99 -22.02
CA LEU A 747 5.26 11.06 -22.38
C LEU A 747 4.97 11.53 -23.80
N ALA A 748 4.92 12.82 -23.99
CA ALA A 748 4.85 13.43 -25.32
C ALA A 748 5.86 14.52 -25.45
N SER A 749 6.42 14.70 -26.63
CA SER A 749 7.38 15.76 -26.92
C SER A 749 7.22 16.26 -28.35
N MET A 750 7.44 17.53 -28.52
CA MET A 750 7.47 18.20 -29.81
C MET A 750 8.72 19.06 -29.88
N PRO A 751 9.71 18.74 -30.75
CA PRO A 751 10.85 19.62 -30.99
C PRO A 751 10.41 20.96 -31.56
N LEU A 752 11.03 22.05 -31.11
CA LEU A 752 10.72 23.41 -31.51
C LEU A 752 11.94 24.11 -32.10
N PRO A 753 11.80 24.87 -33.20
CA PRO A 753 12.88 25.67 -33.79
C PRO A 753 13.02 27.04 -33.06
N ILE A 754 13.10 27.01 -31.72
CA ILE A 754 13.18 28.21 -30.89
C ILE A 754 14.47 28.29 -30.09
N GLN A 755 14.91 29.49 -29.77
CA GLN A 755 16.03 29.83 -28.91
C GLN A 755 15.54 30.72 -27.75
N ASP A 756 16.24 30.76 -26.63
CA ASP A 756 15.84 31.58 -25.47
C ASP A 756 15.89 33.11 -25.73
N THR A 757 16.44 33.54 -26.86
CA THR A 757 16.42 34.92 -27.36
C THR A 757 15.32 35.16 -28.39
N ASP A 758 14.51 34.16 -28.73
CA ASP A 758 13.37 34.32 -29.65
C ASP A 758 12.36 35.33 -29.05
N PRO A 759 11.77 36.23 -29.84
CA PRO A 759 10.77 37.19 -29.36
C PRO A 759 9.56 36.52 -28.68
N ASP A 760 9.18 35.31 -29.09
CA ASP A 760 8.05 34.57 -28.53
C ASP A 760 8.39 33.78 -27.27
N TYR A 761 9.69 33.63 -26.94
CA TYR A 761 10.14 32.71 -25.87
C TYR A 761 9.52 33.03 -24.51
N VAL A 762 9.50 34.29 -24.06
CA VAL A 762 8.95 34.70 -22.77
C VAL A 762 7.44 34.42 -22.71
N ALA A 763 6.71 34.68 -23.82
CA ALA A 763 5.29 34.39 -23.95
C ALA A 763 5.01 32.88 -23.88
N LEU A 764 5.86 32.06 -24.52
CA LEU A 764 5.75 30.59 -24.46
C LEU A 764 6.04 30.05 -23.06
N VAL A 765 7.00 30.64 -22.32
CA VAL A 765 7.25 30.23 -20.91
C VAL A 765 6.01 30.45 -20.06
N VAL A 766 5.35 31.62 -20.21
CA VAL A 766 4.07 31.86 -19.49
C VAL A 766 2.97 30.93 -19.96
N GLY A 767 2.83 30.78 -21.27
CA GLY A 767 1.82 29.86 -21.85
C GLY A 767 1.99 28.42 -21.32
N ASN A 768 3.21 27.91 -21.28
CA ASN A 768 3.51 26.60 -20.70
C ASN A 768 3.23 26.55 -19.19
N TYR A 769 3.53 27.63 -18.46
CA TYR A 769 3.24 27.70 -17.02
C TYR A 769 1.73 27.59 -16.75
N LEU A 770 0.91 28.30 -17.52
CA LEU A 770 -0.54 28.27 -17.42
C LEU A 770 -1.13 26.95 -17.91
N LEU A 771 -0.48 26.30 -18.88
CA LEU A 771 -0.93 25.03 -19.43
C LEU A 771 -0.70 23.86 -18.46
N GLY A 772 0.53 23.65 -17.95
CA GLY A 772 0.85 22.43 -17.20
C GLY A 772 2.01 22.51 -16.21
N SER A 773 2.61 23.71 -15.94
CA SER A 773 3.76 23.83 -15.05
C SER A 773 3.41 24.28 -13.64
N SER A 774 2.15 24.44 -13.29
CA SER A 774 1.71 24.86 -11.96
C SER A 774 0.52 24.05 -11.47
N ALA A 775 0.26 24.08 -10.17
CA ALA A 775 -0.91 23.43 -9.58
C ALA A 775 -2.26 24.09 -9.97
N ASN A 776 -2.21 25.33 -10.52
CA ASN A 776 -3.38 26.02 -11.06
C ASN A 776 -3.44 25.96 -12.57
N SER A 777 -2.56 25.19 -13.22
CA SER A 777 -2.52 25.06 -14.68
C SER A 777 -3.70 24.24 -15.21
N ARG A 778 -4.03 24.47 -16.48
CA ARG A 778 -5.20 23.89 -17.14
C ARG A 778 -5.19 22.34 -17.10
N LEU A 779 -4.05 21.71 -17.43
CA LEU A 779 -3.92 20.26 -17.42
C LEU A 779 -4.05 19.71 -16.00
N TRP A 780 -3.42 20.36 -15.02
CA TRP A 780 -3.51 19.92 -13.63
C TRP A 780 -4.94 20.00 -13.10
N MET A 781 -5.60 21.16 -13.29
CA MET A 781 -6.98 21.34 -12.84
C MET A 781 -7.96 20.39 -13.51
N ARG A 782 -7.81 20.13 -14.81
CA ARG A 782 -8.71 19.26 -15.55
C ARG A 782 -8.48 17.79 -15.21
N ILE A 783 -7.25 17.33 -15.37
CA ILE A 783 -6.94 15.89 -15.36
C ILE A 783 -6.80 15.35 -13.94
N ARG A 784 -6.20 16.14 -13.02
CA ARG A 784 -5.99 15.71 -11.64
C ARG A 784 -7.15 16.13 -10.73
N GLU A 785 -7.47 17.42 -10.67
CA GLU A 785 -8.40 17.93 -9.66
C GLU A 785 -9.87 17.65 -10.00
N GLN A 786 -10.27 17.82 -11.26
CA GLN A 786 -11.67 17.64 -11.68
C GLN A 786 -11.99 16.18 -12.00
N ASP A 787 -11.16 15.54 -12.81
CA ASP A 787 -11.45 14.19 -13.32
C ASP A 787 -10.80 13.08 -12.50
N GLY A 788 -9.77 13.38 -11.65
CA GLY A 788 -9.08 12.40 -10.83
C GLY A 788 -8.37 11.29 -11.61
N LEU A 789 -7.98 11.55 -12.85
CA LEU A 789 -7.43 10.54 -13.76
C LEU A 789 -5.95 10.27 -13.55
N SER A 790 -5.21 11.26 -13.07
CA SER A 790 -3.75 11.22 -12.96
C SER A 790 -3.29 11.81 -11.62
N TYR A 791 -2.28 11.19 -11.01
CA TYR A 791 -1.62 11.76 -9.84
C TYR A 791 -0.74 12.96 -10.20
N ASP A 792 -0.04 12.90 -11.35
CA ASP A 792 0.85 13.96 -11.83
C ASP A 792 0.69 14.12 -13.34
N VAL A 793 0.37 15.33 -13.78
CA VAL A 793 0.33 15.72 -15.17
C VAL A 793 1.01 17.07 -15.32
N ARG A 794 1.98 17.17 -16.23
CA ARG A 794 2.80 18.36 -16.40
C ARG A 794 3.10 18.64 -17.85
N SER A 795 3.36 19.92 -18.14
CA SER A 795 4.02 20.34 -19.38
C SER A 795 5.31 21.11 -19.06
N GLN A 796 6.28 20.98 -19.95
CA GLN A 796 7.58 21.64 -19.84
C GLN A 796 8.00 22.19 -21.20
N LEU A 797 8.51 23.43 -21.19
CA LEU A 797 9.13 24.08 -22.35
C LEU A 797 10.63 24.20 -22.13
N SER A 798 11.41 23.85 -23.11
CA SER A 798 12.86 24.13 -23.15
C SER A 798 13.24 24.93 -24.39
N ALA A 799 14.28 25.73 -24.30
CA ALA A 799 14.89 26.42 -25.43
C ALA A 799 16.41 26.56 -25.19
N SER A 800 17.19 26.29 -26.21
CA SER A 800 18.65 26.44 -26.14
C SER A 800 19.05 27.94 -26.08
N ALA A 801 20.13 28.20 -25.33
CA ALA A 801 20.74 29.53 -25.31
C ALA A 801 21.68 29.77 -26.53
N TYR A 802 21.92 28.77 -27.36
CA TYR A 802 22.99 28.81 -28.37
C TYR A 802 22.49 28.67 -29.80
N GLU A 803 21.50 27.85 -30.06
CA GLU A 803 20.89 27.64 -31.40
C GLU A 803 19.37 27.48 -31.31
N PRO A 804 18.65 27.74 -32.43
CA PRO A 804 17.19 27.48 -32.47
C PRO A 804 16.89 26.01 -32.33
N SER A 805 16.80 25.54 -31.08
CA SER A 805 16.51 24.17 -30.73
C SER A 805 15.89 24.16 -29.35
N GLY A 806 14.65 23.79 -29.30
CA GLY A 806 13.86 23.66 -28.07
C GLY A 806 12.96 22.44 -28.14
N SER A 807 12.18 22.25 -27.10
CA SER A 807 11.12 21.23 -27.07
C SER A 807 9.99 21.64 -26.16
N TRP A 808 8.81 21.17 -26.47
CA TRP A 808 7.69 21.21 -25.57
C TRP A 808 7.22 19.80 -25.26
N SER A 809 7.16 19.45 -24.01
CA SER A 809 6.85 18.11 -23.57
C SER A 809 5.69 18.11 -22.58
N ILE A 810 4.96 16.98 -22.56
CA ILE A 810 3.87 16.68 -21.62
C ILE A 810 4.15 15.30 -21.02
N SER A 811 3.92 15.17 -19.72
CA SER A 811 4.01 13.89 -19.00
C SER A 811 2.76 13.65 -18.16
N GLY A 812 2.40 12.38 -17.98
CA GLY A 812 1.30 11.97 -17.10
C GLY A 812 1.50 10.57 -16.56
N ILE A 813 1.03 10.32 -15.32
CA ILE A 813 1.08 9.02 -14.67
C ILE A 813 -0.34 8.69 -14.21
N PHE A 814 -0.89 7.55 -14.63
CA PHE A 814 -2.28 7.18 -14.37
C PHE A 814 -2.46 5.66 -14.35
N ALA A 815 -3.59 5.17 -13.82
CA ALA A 815 -3.96 3.76 -13.92
C ALA A 815 -4.22 3.38 -15.38
N PRO A 816 -3.75 2.24 -15.91
CA PRO A 816 -3.89 1.84 -17.31
C PRO A 816 -5.32 1.95 -17.85
N ASP A 817 -6.32 1.58 -17.07
CA ASP A 817 -7.75 1.68 -17.41
C ASP A 817 -8.25 3.12 -17.67
N ASN A 818 -7.48 4.12 -17.25
CA ASN A 818 -7.83 5.53 -17.45
C ASN A 818 -7.28 6.12 -18.75
N TRP A 819 -6.55 5.34 -19.56
CA TRP A 819 -5.88 5.86 -20.76
C TRP A 819 -6.80 6.64 -21.69
N GLU A 820 -7.92 6.05 -22.11
CA GLU A 820 -8.85 6.69 -23.05
C GLU A 820 -9.43 8.00 -22.51
N LYS A 821 -9.74 8.04 -21.23
CA LYS A 821 -10.23 9.23 -20.53
C LYS A 821 -9.15 10.30 -20.43
N PHE A 822 -7.92 9.87 -20.09
CA PHE A 822 -6.76 10.76 -19.99
C PHE A 822 -6.45 11.39 -21.36
N GLU A 823 -6.38 10.59 -22.43
CA GLU A 823 -6.12 11.07 -23.78
C GLU A 823 -7.21 12.05 -24.25
N THR A 824 -8.48 11.75 -23.94
CA THR A 824 -9.63 12.62 -24.25
C THR A 824 -9.51 13.95 -23.50
N ALA A 825 -9.30 13.93 -22.19
CA ALA A 825 -9.19 15.13 -21.37
C ALA A 825 -7.98 15.99 -21.76
N LEU A 826 -6.86 15.37 -22.08
CA LEU A 826 -5.67 16.05 -22.59
C LEU A 826 -5.94 16.74 -23.93
N SER A 827 -6.53 16.01 -24.89
CA SER A 827 -6.85 16.58 -26.22
C SER A 827 -7.86 17.71 -26.12
N GLU A 828 -8.94 17.56 -25.36
CA GLU A 828 -9.94 18.61 -25.15
C GLU A 828 -9.33 19.86 -24.54
N GLU A 829 -8.42 19.73 -23.57
CA GLU A 829 -7.83 20.87 -22.90
C GLU A 829 -6.79 21.59 -23.80
N LEU A 830 -6.01 20.83 -24.59
CA LEU A 830 -5.13 21.41 -25.60
C LEU A 830 -5.91 22.16 -26.68
N ASP A 831 -7.02 21.59 -27.16
CA ASP A 831 -7.90 22.22 -28.14
C ASP A 831 -8.53 23.51 -27.59
N LYS A 832 -8.98 23.54 -26.33
CA LYS A 832 -9.47 24.73 -25.65
C LYS A 832 -8.42 25.82 -25.56
N VAL A 833 -7.18 25.49 -25.20
CA VAL A 833 -6.08 26.45 -25.13
C VAL A 833 -5.81 27.05 -26.51
N LEU A 834 -5.87 26.26 -27.57
CA LEU A 834 -5.66 26.76 -28.93
C LEU A 834 -6.83 27.56 -29.44
N THR A 835 -8.07 27.20 -29.12
CA THR A 835 -9.29 27.85 -29.61
C THR A 835 -9.61 29.10 -28.79
N ASP A 836 -9.77 28.94 -27.49
CA ASP A 836 -10.23 29.98 -26.58
C ASP A 836 -9.07 30.84 -26.05
N GLY A 837 -7.91 30.23 -25.87
CA GLY A 837 -6.72 30.87 -25.28
C GLY A 837 -6.79 30.98 -23.75
N PHE A 838 -5.80 31.64 -23.17
CA PHE A 838 -5.79 32.02 -21.77
C PHE A 838 -6.43 33.38 -21.59
N THR A 839 -7.14 33.57 -20.49
CA THR A 839 -7.75 34.85 -20.13
C THR A 839 -6.71 35.79 -19.53
N GLN A 840 -6.98 37.12 -19.55
CA GLN A 840 -6.09 38.11 -18.93
C GLN A 840 -5.94 37.84 -17.40
N ALA A 841 -6.99 37.40 -16.73
CA ALA A 841 -6.94 37.09 -15.30
C ALA A 841 -6.00 35.91 -14.97
N GLU A 842 -6.02 34.85 -15.78
CA GLU A 842 -5.08 33.72 -15.66
C GLU A 842 -3.65 34.17 -15.92
N LEU A 843 -3.46 35.02 -16.92
CA LEU A 843 -2.15 35.58 -17.24
C LEU A 843 -1.59 36.41 -16.10
N ASP A 844 -2.35 37.35 -15.57
CA ASP A 844 -1.92 38.24 -14.49
C ASP A 844 -1.47 37.43 -13.26
N GLN A 845 -2.26 36.41 -12.89
CA GLN A 845 -1.93 35.50 -11.81
C GLN A 845 -0.69 34.64 -12.12
N GLY A 846 -0.55 34.16 -13.34
CA GLY A 846 0.57 33.35 -13.80
C GLY A 846 1.88 34.16 -13.79
N ILE A 847 1.87 35.41 -14.26
CA ILE A 847 3.01 36.31 -14.25
C ILE A 847 3.43 36.61 -12.81
N GLU A 848 2.50 36.95 -11.92
CA GLU A 848 2.82 37.20 -10.50
C GLU A 848 3.47 35.97 -9.88
N SER A 849 2.92 34.79 -10.09
CA SER A 849 3.45 33.52 -9.58
C SER A 849 4.86 33.22 -10.11
N LEU A 850 5.09 33.40 -11.41
CA LEU A 850 6.42 33.24 -12.02
C LEU A 850 7.44 34.21 -11.48
N LEU A 851 7.11 35.49 -11.31
CA LEU A 851 8.01 36.50 -10.73
C LEU A 851 8.38 36.16 -9.28
N ASN A 852 7.42 35.70 -8.49
CA ASN A 852 7.64 35.22 -7.12
C ASN A 852 8.58 34.02 -7.10
N LEU A 853 8.33 33.03 -7.96
CA LEU A 853 9.15 31.82 -8.09
C LEU A 853 10.59 32.19 -8.52
N ARG A 854 10.76 33.05 -9.49
CA ARG A 854 12.08 33.55 -9.94
C ARG A 854 12.82 34.31 -8.83
N THR A 855 12.08 35.07 -8.02
CA THR A 855 12.64 35.76 -6.83
C THR A 855 13.09 34.73 -5.78
N LEU A 856 12.32 33.72 -5.53
CA LEU A 856 12.67 32.62 -4.63
C LEU A 856 13.94 31.89 -5.08
N TYR A 857 14.09 31.58 -6.36
CA TYR A 857 15.29 30.93 -6.89
C TYR A 857 16.53 31.85 -6.72
N ARG A 858 16.41 33.16 -6.95
CA ARG A 858 17.49 34.11 -6.71
C ARG A 858 17.85 34.32 -5.23
N ALA A 859 17.04 33.85 -4.31
CA ALA A 859 17.34 33.85 -2.88
C ALA A 859 18.15 32.61 -2.44
N GLN A 860 18.25 31.57 -3.27
CA GLN A 860 18.90 30.30 -2.93
C GLN A 860 20.35 30.26 -3.47
N ASP A 861 21.30 29.93 -2.59
CA ASP A 861 22.74 29.98 -2.94
C ASP A 861 23.11 28.98 -4.03
N GLY A 862 22.55 27.78 -4.02
CA GLY A 862 22.77 26.80 -5.09
C GLY A 862 22.25 27.30 -6.44
N ALA A 863 21.03 27.86 -6.49
CA ALA A 863 20.47 28.41 -7.73
C ALA A 863 21.26 29.61 -8.24
N LEU A 864 21.82 30.44 -7.35
CA LEU A 864 22.71 31.53 -7.70
C LEU A 864 24.04 31.06 -8.29
N ALA A 865 24.64 30.01 -7.69
CA ALA A 865 25.89 29.44 -8.23
C ALA A 865 25.64 28.82 -9.62
N SER A 866 24.58 28.02 -9.79
CA SER A 866 24.20 27.43 -11.08
C SER A 866 23.89 28.48 -12.14
N ALA A 867 23.13 29.55 -11.79
CA ALA A 867 22.81 30.62 -12.72
C ALA A 867 24.10 31.37 -13.15
N TRP A 868 25.00 31.66 -12.22
CA TRP A 868 26.27 32.29 -12.55
C TRP A 868 27.16 31.40 -13.41
N LEU A 869 27.24 30.09 -13.13
CA LEU A 869 28.01 29.16 -13.96
C LEU A 869 27.52 29.19 -15.41
N ASN A 870 26.20 29.09 -15.59
CA ASN A 870 25.56 29.16 -16.91
C ASN A 870 25.82 30.53 -17.59
N TYR A 871 25.70 31.64 -16.86
CA TYR A 871 25.95 32.98 -17.41
C TYR A 871 27.41 33.19 -17.80
N LEU A 872 28.38 32.61 -17.04
CA LEU A 872 29.80 32.65 -17.45
C LEU A 872 30.04 31.95 -18.79
N GLN A 873 29.37 30.83 -19.03
CA GLN A 873 29.47 30.07 -20.28
C GLN A 873 28.78 30.79 -21.44
N GLN A 874 27.67 31.48 -21.18
CA GLN A 874 26.83 32.17 -22.16
C GLN A 874 27.27 33.64 -22.39
N ASN A 875 28.26 34.13 -21.66
CA ASN A 875 28.65 35.55 -21.61
C ASN A 875 27.50 36.49 -21.23
N ARG A 876 26.68 36.07 -20.24
CA ARG A 876 25.54 36.80 -19.70
C ARG A 876 25.81 37.26 -18.27
N THR A 877 24.88 38.06 -17.71
CA THR A 877 24.80 38.42 -16.31
C THR A 877 23.35 38.41 -15.83
N PHE A 878 23.11 38.77 -14.57
CA PHE A 878 21.73 38.89 -14.06
C PHE A 878 20.95 40.04 -14.73
N ALA A 879 21.61 40.91 -15.51
CA ALA A 879 20.91 41.86 -16.40
C ALA A 879 20.00 41.12 -17.40
N TRP A 880 20.39 39.92 -17.88
CA TRP A 880 19.50 39.08 -18.72
C TRP A 880 18.27 38.63 -17.94
N SER A 881 18.44 38.20 -16.67
CA SER A 881 17.30 37.81 -15.81
C SER A 881 16.37 39.00 -15.53
N ALA A 882 16.94 40.23 -15.33
CA ALA A 882 16.14 41.44 -15.17
C ALA A 882 15.32 41.76 -16.44
N ALA A 883 15.96 41.69 -17.61
CA ALA A 883 15.27 41.91 -18.89
C ALA A 883 14.11 40.89 -19.12
N PHE A 884 14.31 39.64 -18.73
CA PHE A 884 13.27 38.62 -18.77
C PHE A 884 12.11 39.00 -17.84
N ASP A 885 12.38 39.42 -16.60
CA ASP A 885 11.33 39.84 -15.66
C ASP A 885 10.52 41.03 -16.19
N GLU A 886 11.17 41.98 -16.85
CA GLU A 886 10.51 43.15 -17.47
C GLU A 886 9.63 42.71 -18.70
N GLN A 887 10.11 41.77 -19.50
CA GLN A 887 9.31 41.20 -20.59
C GLN A 887 8.09 40.47 -20.07
N LEU A 888 8.22 39.67 -18.99
CA LEU A 888 7.09 39.03 -18.33
C LEU A 888 6.01 40.05 -17.94
N LYS A 889 6.38 41.12 -17.30
CA LYS A 889 5.46 42.19 -16.85
C LYS A 889 4.75 42.92 -18.00
N ALA A 890 5.33 42.91 -19.18
CA ALA A 890 4.81 43.59 -20.36
C ALA A 890 3.85 42.72 -21.22
N LEU A 891 3.71 41.43 -20.89
CA LEU A 891 2.85 40.52 -21.68
C LEU A 891 1.37 40.77 -21.42
N ASP A 892 0.58 40.67 -22.49
CA ASP A 892 -0.87 40.54 -22.47
C ASP A 892 -1.35 39.19 -22.99
N ALA A 893 -2.59 38.86 -22.75
CA ALA A 893 -3.17 37.55 -23.14
C ALA A 893 -3.16 37.35 -24.66
N GLU A 894 -3.29 38.38 -25.46
CA GLU A 894 -3.28 38.27 -26.92
C GLU A 894 -1.88 37.84 -27.41
N THR A 895 -0.82 38.41 -26.86
CA THR A 895 0.58 38.08 -27.18
C THR A 895 0.89 36.62 -26.79
N VAL A 896 0.51 36.21 -25.58
CA VAL A 896 0.73 34.81 -25.12
C VAL A 896 -0.04 33.83 -25.98
N ASN A 897 -1.33 34.09 -26.23
CA ASN A 897 -2.18 33.21 -27.02
C ASN A 897 -1.70 33.12 -28.48
N THR A 898 -1.20 34.22 -29.04
CA THR A 898 -0.64 34.24 -30.39
C THR A 898 0.62 33.37 -30.46
N ALA A 899 1.53 33.53 -29.51
CA ALA A 899 2.74 32.72 -29.46
C ALA A 899 2.44 31.24 -29.27
N VAL A 900 1.50 30.88 -28.36
CA VAL A 900 1.09 29.50 -28.14
C VAL A 900 0.50 28.89 -29.42
N ARG A 901 -0.45 29.57 -30.07
CA ARG A 901 -1.04 29.08 -31.33
C ARG A 901 -0.03 28.93 -32.47
N LYS A 902 1.01 29.75 -32.49
CA LYS A 902 2.07 29.68 -33.51
C LYS A 902 2.99 28.47 -33.34
N HIS A 903 3.30 28.12 -32.10
CA HIS A 903 4.35 27.15 -31.78
C HIS A 903 3.82 25.82 -31.25
N LEU A 904 2.56 25.75 -30.78
CA LEU A 904 1.98 24.56 -30.24
C LEU A 904 1.05 23.92 -31.26
N ASP A 905 1.42 22.74 -31.72
CA ASP A 905 0.57 21.89 -32.54
C ASP A 905 0.48 20.49 -31.92
N PRO A 906 -0.62 20.13 -31.26
CA PRO A 906 -0.77 18.81 -30.65
C PRO A 906 -0.66 17.63 -31.64
N GLN A 907 -0.85 17.88 -32.94
CA GLN A 907 -0.74 16.86 -33.98
C GLN A 907 0.75 16.52 -34.29
N GLU A 908 1.67 17.42 -33.94
CA GLU A 908 3.12 17.21 -34.14
C GLU A 908 3.79 16.51 -32.96
N LEU A 909 3.03 16.13 -31.94
CA LEU A 909 3.57 15.43 -30.76
C LEU A 909 4.00 14.01 -31.12
N VAL A 910 5.25 13.66 -30.78
CA VAL A 910 5.69 12.29 -30.64
C VAL A 910 5.27 11.81 -29.25
N ARG A 911 4.62 10.69 -29.16
CA ARG A 911 4.03 10.17 -27.93
C ARG A 911 4.61 8.80 -27.60
N ALA A 912 4.93 8.55 -26.34
CA ALA A 912 5.30 7.25 -25.82
C ALA A 912 4.38 6.90 -24.64
N LEU A 913 3.82 5.70 -24.69
CA LEU A 913 2.87 5.19 -23.72
C LEU A 913 3.35 3.81 -23.25
N ALA A 914 3.66 3.68 -21.98
CA ALA A 914 4.07 2.42 -21.37
C ALA A 914 3.14 2.06 -20.21
N GLY A 915 2.63 0.83 -20.17
CA GLY A 915 1.67 0.37 -19.17
C GLY A 915 1.17 -1.04 -19.47
N ASP A 916 0.35 -1.58 -18.59
CA ASP A 916 -0.36 -2.85 -18.74
C ASP A 916 -1.77 -2.56 -19.29
N PHE A 917 -1.96 -2.61 -20.64
CA PHE A 917 -3.18 -2.17 -21.32
C PHE A 917 -3.96 -3.32 -21.94
#